data_87c6c2ade8695df99a8aa824ec9e7bdb
#
_entry.id   87c6c2ade8695df99a8aa824ec9e7bdb
#
_cell.length_a   1.000
_cell.length_b   1.000
_cell.length_c   1.000
_cell.angle_alpha   90.00
_cell.angle_beta   90.00
_cell.angle_gamma   90.00
#
_symmetry.space_group_name_H-M   'P 1'
#
loop_
_entity.id
_entity.type
_entity.pdbx_description
1 polymer ?
#
loop_
_entity_poly.entity_id
_entity_poly.type
_entity_poly.pdbx_seq_one_letter_code
_entity_poly.pdbx_strand_id
1 'polypeptide(L)'
;MGANTSQVSDLCENQSLRTLIGTESISENDPFWNQLISFTFISPTSSGDSKLLEEAVIPLAKILIENNPRTGNFGALVRIFLGRTKELKISTECQDQLFIWQAHNALFMIRCLLKVFISEMTEEELHQQFSYQERAPGSYTGREDLLEELMCNLVHLVVEVPLLDITYSILFEAVTTMLSWINTHTQILRLVKTLLYNFIRQEKCPPPATHIFDQQSDGGGLLYGLASGVASGLWSVFTLGGASSKPGLEQEQNPLPLSNQSLLLLLVLANLTDGPNDCPNPYRQAVTCFKNTQDTSSIPTEQHHTFQINFNSLYTALCEQQRSDQATLLLYTLLHQNTNMRNYMLSRTDMENLVVPILEILYHVEDRNSHHVYMALIILLILTEDDTFNRSIHEVVLKNITWYSERQLTEISLGSLLILVVIRTIQYNMTRTRDKYLHTNCLAALANMSAQFRCLHQYAAQLYFSRSRCSSLKHWLVTAGDAQREELLHLLIHSLCFQVKLQFYASSLFALLSKKHNKVLEQATQSLRGPRGADDSSVLPDYAQDLNVIEEVIRMMLEIINSCLSNSLHHNPNLVYALLYKRELFEQFRTHPSFQDIMQNLDTVIGFFSQRLEAAGTDLSVERVQEVIMKGAQALPNDRLKKFPELKFKYVEEDQPEDFFIPYVWSLVFNSGVGLHWSTTNIQLFSMDSA
;
A
#
# COMPACT_ATOMS: atom_id res chain seq x y z
N MET A 1 40.03 -26.86 3.82
CA MET A 1 40.75 -25.57 3.94
C MET A 1 39.70 -24.58 4.35
N GLY A 2 39.79 -24.07 5.61
CA GLY A 2 38.76 -23.20 6.16
C GLY A 2 38.77 -21.86 5.48
N ALA A 3 37.60 -21.43 4.97
CA ALA A 3 37.37 -20.05 4.62
C ALA A 3 37.46 -19.24 5.93
N ASN A 4 38.42 -18.32 6.01
CA ASN A 4 38.48 -17.35 7.10
C ASN A 4 37.22 -16.50 7.01
N THR A 5 36.28 -16.71 7.95
CA THR A 5 35.21 -15.76 8.22
C THR A 5 35.88 -14.51 8.79
N SER A 6 36.00 -13.48 7.96
CA SER A 6 36.41 -12.16 8.42
C SER A 6 35.37 -11.71 9.44
N GLN A 7 35.82 -11.47 10.67
CA GLN A 7 34.94 -11.05 11.75
C GLN A 7 34.65 -9.54 11.63
N VAL A 8 33.52 -9.10 12.12
CA VAL A 8 33.11 -7.69 12.23
C VAL A 8 34.17 -6.80 12.90
N SER A 9 35.07 -7.39 13.69
CA SER A 9 36.27 -6.76 14.26
C SER A 9 37.27 -6.19 13.23
N ASP A 10 37.22 -6.66 11.96
CA ASP A 10 38.22 -6.28 10.94
C ASP A 10 38.02 -4.83 10.43
N LEU A 11 36.82 -4.23 10.55
CA LEU A 11 36.60 -2.82 10.23
C LEU A 11 37.38 -1.90 11.16
N CYS A 12 37.42 -2.16 12.44
CA CYS A 12 38.19 -1.40 13.42
C CYS A 12 39.69 -1.55 13.23
N GLU A 13 40.15 -2.58 12.54
CA GLU A 13 41.57 -2.83 12.24
C GLU A 13 42.01 -2.20 10.89
N ASN A 14 41.07 -1.75 10.06
CA ASN A 14 41.40 -1.15 8.78
C ASN A 14 42.19 0.15 8.93
N GLN A 15 43.37 0.21 8.33
CA GLN A 15 44.29 1.33 8.49
C GLN A 15 43.72 2.66 7.94
N SER A 16 43.00 2.64 6.82
CA SER A 16 42.40 3.84 6.26
C SER A 16 41.27 4.39 7.11
N LEU A 17 40.43 3.49 7.69
CA LEU A 17 39.38 3.90 8.62
C LEU A 17 39.96 4.41 9.95
N ARG A 18 41.02 3.79 10.45
CA ARG A 18 41.75 4.28 11.65
C ARG A 18 42.34 5.68 11.42
N THR A 19 42.86 5.95 10.21
CA THR A 19 43.35 7.29 9.85
C THR A 19 42.24 8.30 9.79
N LEU A 20 41.09 7.95 9.18
CA LEU A 20 39.90 8.81 9.10
C LEU A 20 39.37 9.23 10.47
N ILE A 21 39.25 8.27 11.39
CA ILE A 21 38.71 8.49 12.75
C ILE A 21 39.77 8.96 13.75
N GLY A 22 41.03 9.07 13.33
CA GLY A 22 42.17 9.44 14.15
C GLY A 22 42.12 10.85 14.69
N THR A 23 43.19 11.25 15.39
CA THR A 23 43.30 12.57 16.04
C THR A 23 43.99 13.62 15.18
N GLU A 24 44.43 13.25 13.98
CA GLU A 24 45.11 14.14 13.03
C GLU A 24 44.14 14.67 11.97
N SER A 25 44.26 15.95 11.64
CA SER A 25 43.48 16.55 10.55
C SER A 25 44.09 16.16 9.22
N ILE A 26 43.26 15.70 8.28
CA ILE A 26 43.67 15.27 6.93
C ILE A 26 43.33 16.39 5.94
N SER A 27 44.35 16.90 5.25
CA SER A 27 44.15 17.91 4.20
C SER A 27 43.27 17.40 3.06
N GLU A 28 42.37 18.21 2.53
CA GLU A 28 41.48 17.85 1.40
C GLU A 28 42.24 17.43 0.14
N ASN A 29 43.49 17.91 -0.02
CA ASN A 29 44.35 17.56 -1.15
C ASN A 29 45.22 16.31 -0.89
N ASP A 30 45.07 15.62 0.23
CA ASP A 30 45.84 14.43 0.55
C ASP A 30 45.46 13.25 -0.33
N PRO A 31 46.42 12.53 -0.90
CA PRO A 31 46.17 11.30 -1.68
C PRO A 31 45.42 10.22 -0.92
N PHE A 32 45.40 10.29 0.40
CA PHE A 32 44.61 9.43 1.29
C PHE A 32 43.15 9.31 0.86
N TRP A 33 42.49 10.41 0.48
CA TRP A 33 41.08 10.43 0.09
C TRP A 33 40.83 9.53 -1.12
N ASN A 34 41.69 9.58 -2.12
CA ASN A 34 41.57 8.72 -3.29
C ASN A 34 41.68 7.23 -2.94
N GLN A 35 42.53 6.87 -1.97
CA GLN A 35 42.63 5.50 -1.48
C GLN A 35 41.40 5.10 -0.67
N LEU A 36 40.94 5.99 0.21
CA LEU A 36 39.82 5.72 1.08
C LEU A 36 38.53 5.43 0.29
N ILE A 37 38.24 6.19 -0.75
CA ILE A 37 36.99 6.04 -1.54
C ILE A 37 37.12 5.08 -2.73
N SER A 38 38.28 4.46 -2.94
CA SER A 38 38.53 3.49 -4.02
C SER A 38 38.43 2.06 -3.51
N PHE A 39 37.24 1.63 -3.10
CA PHE A 39 36.96 0.27 -2.67
C PHE A 39 35.77 -0.32 -3.43
N THR A 40 35.72 -1.63 -3.54
CA THR A 40 34.57 -2.34 -4.11
C THR A 40 33.82 -3.02 -2.97
N PHE A 41 32.49 -2.99 -3.03
CA PHE A 41 31.64 -3.68 -2.07
C PHE A 41 30.34 -4.15 -2.74
N ILE A 42 29.73 -5.14 -2.14
CA ILE A 42 28.38 -5.57 -2.52
C ILE A 42 27.41 -4.89 -1.55
N SER A 43 26.48 -4.12 -2.09
CA SER A 43 25.46 -3.46 -1.27
C SER A 43 24.67 -4.49 -0.46
N PRO A 44 24.35 -4.22 0.81
CA PRO A 44 23.52 -5.10 1.60
C PRO A 44 22.20 -5.40 0.90
N THR A 45 21.89 -6.66 0.71
CA THR A 45 20.66 -7.11 0.03
C THR A 45 19.59 -7.55 0.99
N SER A 46 19.95 -7.78 2.25
CA SER A 46 19.02 -8.18 3.31
C SER A 46 19.05 -7.22 4.49
N SER A 47 17.99 -7.21 5.27
CA SER A 47 17.93 -6.47 6.55
C SER A 47 18.99 -6.97 7.55
N GLY A 48 19.34 -8.26 7.49
CA GLY A 48 20.39 -8.85 8.30
C GLY A 48 21.78 -8.30 7.98
N ASP A 49 22.11 -8.19 6.69
CA ASP A 49 23.40 -7.63 6.23
C ASP A 49 23.51 -6.15 6.60
N SER A 50 22.42 -5.40 6.44
CA SER A 50 22.36 -3.99 6.82
C SER A 50 22.61 -3.80 8.32
N LYS A 51 22.04 -4.67 9.17
CA LYS A 51 22.22 -4.63 10.60
C LYS A 51 23.66 -4.96 11.01
N LEU A 52 24.28 -5.98 10.40
CA LEU A 52 25.67 -6.31 10.64
C LEU A 52 26.62 -5.18 10.27
N LEU A 53 26.36 -4.51 9.16
CA LEU A 53 27.13 -3.33 8.74
C LEU A 53 26.99 -2.19 9.77
N GLU A 54 25.79 -1.93 10.27
CA GLU A 54 25.56 -0.93 11.31
C GLU A 54 26.32 -1.24 12.60
N GLU A 55 26.20 -2.47 13.08
CA GLU A 55 26.91 -2.92 14.29
C GLU A 55 28.42 -2.75 14.14
N ALA A 56 28.97 -2.92 12.92
CA ALA A 56 30.37 -2.73 12.63
C ALA A 56 30.79 -1.25 12.54
N VAL A 57 29.91 -0.37 12.08
CA VAL A 57 30.19 1.06 11.90
C VAL A 57 30.08 1.85 13.22
N ILE A 58 29.22 1.44 14.14
CA ILE A 58 28.95 2.16 15.40
C ILE A 58 30.24 2.47 16.18
N PRO A 59 31.16 1.54 16.45
CA PRO A 59 32.39 1.83 17.20
C PRO A 59 33.27 2.88 16.51
N LEU A 60 33.38 2.81 15.18
CA LEU A 60 34.17 3.75 14.40
C LEU A 60 33.55 5.15 14.41
N ALA A 61 32.24 5.23 14.22
CA ALA A 61 31.50 6.49 14.24
C ALA A 61 31.60 7.17 15.61
N LYS A 62 31.54 6.43 16.73
CA LYS A 62 31.70 7.01 18.07
C LYS A 62 33.08 7.63 18.26
N ILE A 63 34.14 6.98 17.83
CA ILE A 63 35.51 7.56 17.87
C ILE A 63 35.59 8.80 16.98
N LEU A 64 34.97 8.76 15.80
CA LEU A 64 34.94 9.90 14.90
C LEU A 64 34.20 11.08 15.55
N ILE A 65 33.06 10.87 16.17
CA ILE A 65 32.27 11.88 16.90
C ILE A 65 33.15 12.64 17.92
N GLU A 66 33.98 11.91 18.67
CA GLU A 66 34.84 12.50 19.69
C GLU A 66 36.00 13.32 19.07
N ASN A 67 36.57 12.85 17.96
CA ASN A 67 37.76 13.46 17.35
C ASN A 67 37.42 14.54 16.32
N ASN A 68 36.31 14.42 15.58
CA ASN A 68 35.96 15.28 14.45
C ASN A 68 35.85 16.77 14.78
N PRO A 69 35.36 17.22 15.96
CA PRO A 69 35.36 18.65 16.30
C PRO A 69 36.76 19.29 16.28
N ARG A 70 37.81 18.49 16.40
CA ARG A 70 39.22 18.95 16.38
C ARG A 70 39.90 18.68 15.03
N THR A 71 39.50 17.66 14.32
CA THR A 71 40.15 17.22 13.08
C THR A 71 39.45 17.71 11.82
N GLY A 72 38.11 17.82 11.85
CA GLY A 72 37.29 18.17 10.70
C GLY A 72 37.25 17.11 9.59
N ASN A 73 37.70 15.88 9.86
CA ASN A 73 37.83 14.84 8.84
C ASN A 73 36.51 14.43 8.20
N PHE A 74 35.38 14.45 8.96
CA PHE A 74 34.07 14.18 8.40
C PHE A 74 33.64 15.27 7.39
N GLY A 75 33.82 16.54 7.79
CA GLY A 75 33.55 17.68 6.88
C GLY A 75 34.44 17.62 5.63
N ALA A 76 35.73 17.18 5.75
CA ALA A 76 36.58 16.98 4.61
C ALA A 76 36.07 15.84 3.68
N LEU A 77 35.60 14.71 4.23
CA LEU A 77 34.97 13.64 3.44
C LEU A 77 33.75 14.16 2.66
N VAL A 78 32.90 14.97 3.29
CA VAL A 78 31.74 15.59 2.61
C VAL A 78 32.21 16.51 1.47
N ARG A 79 33.22 17.35 1.69
CA ARG A 79 33.76 18.22 0.61
C ARG A 79 34.40 17.43 -0.53
N ILE A 80 35.07 16.32 -0.24
CA ILE A 80 35.56 15.39 -1.26
C ILE A 80 34.40 14.82 -2.10
N PHE A 81 33.33 14.39 -1.46
CA PHE A 81 32.14 13.94 -2.17
C PHE A 81 31.56 15.05 -3.08
N LEU A 82 31.38 16.27 -2.55
CA LEU A 82 30.89 17.41 -3.30
C LEU A 82 31.80 17.76 -4.48
N GLY A 83 33.11 17.64 -4.32
CA GLY A 83 34.08 17.81 -5.41
C GLY A 83 33.89 16.75 -6.50
N ARG A 84 33.73 15.48 -6.12
CA ARG A 84 33.53 14.38 -7.10
C ARG A 84 32.19 14.53 -7.85
N THR A 85 31.12 15.00 -7.19
CA THR A 85 29.84 15.21 -7.86
C THR A 85 29.86 16.32 -8.89
N LYS A 86 30.68 17.36 -8.72
CA LYS A 86 30.85 18.41 -9.74
C LYS A 86 31.43 17.85 -11.07
N GLU A 87 32.23 16.82 -10.99
CA GLU A 87 32.83 16.14 -12.17
C GLU A 87 31.90 15.08 -12.78
N LEU A 88 30.83 14.69 -12.08
CA LEU A 88 29.95 13.57 -12.42
C LEU A 88 29.24 13.78 -13.75
N LYS A 89 28.77 14.98 -14.04
CA LYS A 89 28.11 15.30 -15.31
C LYS A 89 29.00 15.08 -16.49
N ILE A 90 30.25 15.53 -16.39
CA ILE A 90 31.27 15.35 -17.43
C ILE A 90 31.63 13.87 -17.57
N SER A 91 31.76 13.16 -16.44
CA SER A 91 32.08 11.71 -16.42
C SER A 91 30.99 10.87 -17.06
N THR A 92 29.69 11.20 -16.83
CA THR A 92 28.55 10.50 -17.47
C THR A 92 28.52 10.73 -18.98
N GLU A 93 28.79 11.94 -19.44
CA GLU A 93 28.88 12.26 -20.87
C GLU A 93 30.04 11.53 -21.54
N CYS A 94 31.20 11.40 -20.86
CA CYS A 94 32.37 10.71 -21.31
C CYS A 94 32.42 9.22 -21.00
N GLN A 95 31.42 8.68 -20.28
CA GLN A 95 31.39 7.30 -19.76
C GLN A 95 32.57 6.95 -18.85
N ASP A 96 33.19 7.94 -18.22
CA ASP A 96 34.25 7.74 -17.24
C ASP A 96 33.64 7.28 -15.90
N GLN A 97 33.88 6.03 -15.60
CA GLN A 97 33.25 5.33 -14.48
C GLN A 97 33.97 5.59 -13.16
N LEU A 98 35.20 6.05 -13.15
CA LEU A 98 36.02 6.21 -11.96
C LEU A 98 35.41 7.23 -10.98
N PHE A 99 35.03 8.41 -11.48
CA PHE A 99 34.48 9.47 -10.64
C PHE A 99 33.09 9.11 -10.10
N ILE A 100 32.26 8.42 -10.90
CA ILE A 100 30.96 7.93 -10.48
C ILE A 100 31.12 6.95 -9.32
N TRP A 101 32.04 6.01 -9.46
CA TRP A 101 32.33 5.00 -8.44
C TRP A 101 32.89 5.61 -7.15
N GLN A 102 33.85 6.53 -7.26
CA GLN A 102 34.39 7.23 -6.08
C GLN A 102 33.34 8.08 -5.39
N ALA A 103 32.51 8.79 -6.15
CA ALA A 103 31.39 9.56 -5.56
C ALA A 103 30.37 8.66 -4.85
N HIS A 104 30.00 7.54 -5.45
CA HIS A 104 29.12 6.55 -4.83
C HIS A 104 29.69 6.03 -3.51
N ASN A 105 30.98 5.64 -3.50
CA ASN A 105 31.63 5.12 -2.31
C ASN A 105 31.73 6.16 -1.19
N ALA A 106 32.04 7.43 -1.54
CA ALA A 106 32.07 8.52 -0.59
C ALA A 106 30.67 8.75 0.04
N LEU A 107 29.63 8.77 -0.78
CA LEU A 107 28.24 8.94 -0.31
C LEU A 107 27.81 7.79 0.58
N PHE A 108 28.12 6.56 0.22
CA PHE A 108 27.85 5.38 1.04
C PHE A 108 28.50 5.48 2.43
N MET A 109 29.77 5.90 2.50
CA MET A 109 30.44 6.12 3.79
C MET A 109 29.78 7.22 4.60
N ILE A 110 29.47 8.35 3.94
CA ILE A 110 28.77 9.48 4.58
C ILE A 110 27.43 9.01 5.16
N ARG A 111 26.62 8.27 4.42
CA ARG A 111 25.35 7.73 4.87
C ARG A 111 25.51 6.80 6.07
N CYS A 112 26.45 5.87 6.04
CA CYS A 112 26.72 4.96 7.15
C CYS A 112 27.09 5.71 8.43
N LEU A 113 27.93 6.74 8.34
CA LEU A 113 28.34 7.57 9.46
C LEU A 113 27.18 8.46 9.96
N LEU A 114 26.49 9.14 9.06
CA LEU A 114 25.34 10.00 9.38
C LEU A 114 24.28 9.24 10.14
N LYS A 115 24.01 8.01 9.74
CA LYS A 115 23.02 7.16 10.40
C LYS A 115 23.34 6.96 11.90
N VAL A 116 24.60 6.73 12.22
CA VAL A 116 25.04 6.63 13.63
C VAL A 116 24.99 8.01 14.30
N PHE A 117 25.42 9.07 13.62
CA PHE A 117 25.39 10.43 14.18
C PHE A 117 23.97 10.83 14.58
N ILE A 118 22.98 10.58 13.70
CA ILE A 118 21.56 10.87 13.98
C ILE A 118 21.05 10.07 15.19
N SER A 119 21.54 8.84 15.41
CA SER A 119 21.09 8.03 16.54
C SER A 119 21.76 8.38 17.88
N GLU A 120 22.93 9.03 17.86
CA GLU A 120 23.76 9.25 19.05
C GLU A 120 23.85 10.73 19.48
N MET A 121 23.32 11.68 18.67
CA MET A 121 23.49 13.12 18.88
C MET A 121 22.18 13.87 18.76
N THR A 122 22.17 15.08 19.34
CA THR A 122 21.16 16.10 19.08
C THR A 122 21.41 16.78 17.73
N GLU A 123 20.43 17.52 17.20
CA GLU A 123 20.55 18.26 15.96
C GLU A 123 21.69 19.29 16.00
N GLU A 124 21.83 20.01 17.11
CA GLU A 124 22.89 21.01 17.30
C GLU A 124 24.29 20.37 17.30
N GLU A 125 24.46 19.22 17.96
CA GLU A 125 25.72 18.47 17.96
C GLU A 125 26.05 17.93 16.58
N LEU A 126 25.03 17.52 15.83
CA LEU A 126 25.19 17.04 14.47
C LEU A 126 25.65 18.18 13.53
N HIS A 127 25.05 19.36 13.60
CA HIS A 127 25.52 20.53 12.87
C HIS A 127 26.99 20.86 13.19
N GLN A 128 27.44 20.66 14.41
CA GLN A 128 28.84 20.85 14.79
C GLN A 128 29.78 19.87 14.08
N GLN A 129 29.34 18.66 13.74
CA GLN A 129 30.14 17.69 13.02
C GLN A 129 30.45 18.13 11.57
N PHE A 130 29.63 19.00 10.98
CA PHE A 130 29.87 19.58 9.67
C PHE A 130 30.70 20.89 9.74
N SER A 131 30.78 21.53 10.90
CA SER A 131 31.45 22.82 11.09
C SER A 131 32.89 22.59 11.57
N TYR A 132 33.86 22.66 10.67
CA TYR A 132 35.27 22.75 11.03
C TYR A 132 35.68 24.22 11.13
N GLN A 133 36.12 24.67 12.30
CA GLN A 133 36.72 25.97 12.48
C GLN A 133 38.23 25.86 12.21
N GLU A 134 38.67 26.08 10.98
CA GLU A 134 40.05 26.52 10.75
C GLU A 134 40.23 27.91 11.36
N ARG A 135 40.99 28.00 12.45
CA ARG A 135 41.30 29.28 13.14
C ARG A 135 42.23 30.12 12.22
N ALA A 136 41.68 30.76 11.20
CA ALA A 136 42.33 31.85 10.52
C ALA A 136 41.72 33.17 11.04
N PRO A 137 42.45 34.01 11.76
CA PRO A 137 41.94 35.30 12.24
C PRO A 137 41.77 36.23 11.05
N GLY A 138 40.54 36.51 10.64
CA GLY A 138 40.23 37.59 9.70
C GLY A 138 39.33 37.30 8.52
N SER A 139 38.82 36.12 8.33
CA SER A 139 37.90 35.81 7.21
C SER A 139 36.45 35.87 7.68
N TYR A 140 35.76 36.96 7.45
CA TYR A 140 34.31 37.11 7.46
C TYR A 140 33.75 36.62 6.11
N THR A 141 33.94 35.34 5.76
CA THR A 141 33.17 34.71 4.70
C THR A 141 32.00 34.01 5.35
N GLY A 142 30.79 34.25 4.81
CA GLY A 142 29.56 33.70 5.35
C GLY A 142 29.69 32.20 5.63
N ARG A 143 29.16 31.76 6.77
CA ARG A 143 29.05 30.31 7.09
C ARG A 143 28.29 29.65 5.97
N GLU A 144 29.02 29.01 5.05
CA GLU A 144 28.39 28.03 4.17
C GLU A 144 28.03 26.83 5.06
N ASP A 145 26.75 26.57 5.20
CA ASP A 145 26.28 25.38 5.90
C ASP A 145 26.58 24.17 4.99
N LEU A 146 27.67 23.46 5.32
CA LEU A 146 28.11 22.29 4.54
C LEU A 146 27.03 21.19 4.49
N LEU A 147 26.17 21.14 5.48
CA LEU A 147 25.04 20.23 5.50
C LEU A 147 23.99 20.65 4.45
N GLU A 148 23.65 21.93 4.38
CA GLU A 148 22.74 22.44 3.36
C GLU A 148 23.33 22.23 1.95
N GLU A 149 24.64 22.45 1.76
CA GLU A 149 25.31 22.17 0.48
C GLU A 149 25.24 20.67 0.11
N LEU A 150 25.45 19.76 1.07
CA LEU A 150 25.30 18.33 0.86
C LEU A 150 23.89 17.99 0.39
N MET A 151 22.87 18.50 1.07
CA MET A 151 21.47 18.20 0.76
C MET A 151 21.05 18.78 -0.60
N CYS A 152 21.43 20.02 -0.90
CA CYS A 152 21.23 20.61 -2.22
C CYS A 152 21.90 19.78 -3.32
N ASN A 153 23.11 19.28 -3.07
CA ASN A 153 23.83 18.44 -4.02
C ASN A 153 23.13 17.10 -4.25
N LEU A 154 22.58 16.44 -3.21
CA LEU A 154 21.82 15.20 -3.37
C LEU A 154 20.58 15.42 -4.24
N VAL A 155 19.85 16.53 -4.05
CA VAL A 155 18.73 16.89 -4.92
C VAL A 155 19.19 17.11 -6.36
N HIS A 156 20.30 17.83 -6.58
CA HIS A 156 20.86 18.02 -7.90
C HIS A 156 21.25 16.69 -8.57
N LEU A 157 21.88 15.77 -7.82
CA LEU A 157 22.19 14.44 -8.34
C LEU A 157 20.93 13.71 -8.84
N VAL A 158 19.90 13.65 -8.02
CA VAL A 158 18.64 12.96 -8.36
C VAL A 158 17.94 13.62 -9.55
N VAL A 159 17.99 14.96 -9.66
CA VAL A 159 17.25 15.73 -10.67
C VAL A 159 17.99 15.86 -11.99
N GLU A 160 19.31 16.00 -11.98
CA GLU A 160 20.09 16.39 -13.15
C GLU A 160 20.89 15.25 -13.77
N VAL A 161 21.34 14.28 -12.97
CA VAL A 161 22.10 13.15 -13.49
C VAL A 161 21.16 12.16 -14.19
N PRO A 162 21.44 11.79 -15.45
CA PRO A 162 20.60 10.85 -16.18
C PRO A 162 20.66 9.45 -15.56
N LEU A 163 19.51 8.77 -15.50
CA LEU A 163 19.41 7.40 -15.04
C LEU A 163 19.95 6.44 -16.13
N LEU A 164 21.13 5.92 -15.89
CA LEU A 164 21.86 4.96 -16.72
C LEU A 164 22.33 3.81 -15.82
N ASP A 165 22.71 2.67 -16.39
CA ASP A 165 23.25 1.54 -15.63
C ASP A 165 24.44 1.95 -14.74
N ILE A 166 25.33 2.81 -15.26
CA ILE A 166 26.51 3.32 -14.55
C ILE A 166 26.16 4.31 -13.42
N THR A 167 25.03 5.03 -13.52
CA THR A 167 24.60 6.02 -12.51
C THR A 167 23.56 5.47 -11.56
N TYR A 168 23.02 4.27 -11.81
CA TYR A 168 21.95 3.66 -11.01
C TYR A 168 22.30 3.61 -9.52
N SER A 169 23.49 3.09 -9.21
CA SER A 169 23.93 2.90 -7.81
C SER A 169 24.05 4.22 -7.04
N ILE A 170 24.62 5.26 -7.65
CA ILE A 170 24.77 6.56 -6.97
C ILE A 170 23.41 7.26 -6.80
N LEU A 171 22.49 7.15 -7.75
CA LEU A 171 21.14 7.70 -7.63
C LEU A 171 20.34 6.97 -6.57
N PHE A 172 20.45 5.65 -6.51
CA PHE A 172 19.84 4.85 -5.43
C PHE A 172 20.40 5.25 -4.05
N GLU A 173 21.71 5.41 -3.94
CA GLU A 173 22.36 5.83 -2.71
C GLU A 173 21.95 7.25 -2.30
N ALA A 174 21.83 8.17 -3.27
CA ALA A 174 21.36 9.53 -3.01
C ALA A 174 19.93 9.57 -2.45
N VAL A 175 18.99 8.84 -3.07
CA VAL A 175 17.60 8.73 -2.59
C VAL A 175 17.55 8.09 -1.21
N THR A 176 18.36 7.06 -0.97
CA THR A 176 18.44 6.38 0.33
C THR A 176 19.02 7.29 1.42
N THR A 177 20.01 8.11 1.08
CA THR A 177 20.59 9.09 2.02
C THR A 177 19.58 10.18 2.36
N MET A 178 18.83 10.66 1.37
CA MET A 178 17.75 11.65 1.59
C MET A 178 16.63 11.10 2.46
N LEU A 179 16.30 9.81 2.36
CA LEU A 179 15.34 9.15 3.27
C LEU A 179 15.85 9.07 4.72
N SER A 180 17.16 8.96 4.91
CA SER A 180 17.76 8.95 6.24
C SER A 180 17.78 10.34 6.89
N TRP A 181 17.67 11.39 6.09
CA TRP A 181 17.63 12.77 6.53
C TRP A 181 16.75 13.62 5.63
N ILE A 182 15.60 14.08 6.15
CA ILE A 182 14.65 14.88 5.39
C ILE A 182 14.80 16.35 5.79
N ASN A 183 15.04 17.20 4.79
CA ASN A 183 15.05 18.65 4.94
C ASN A 183 14.32 19.32 3.75
N THR A 184 13.84 20.56 3.91
CA THR A 184 13.13 21.33 2.88
C THR A 184 14.09 21.86 1.81
N HIS A 185 13.73 21.74 0.52
CA HIS A 185 14.62 22.06 -0.59
C HIS A 185 14.03 23.05 -1.61
N THR A 186 14.91 23.74 -2.31
CA THR A 186 14.55 24.77 -3.30
C THR A 186 14.04 24.24 -4.64
N GLN A 187 14.33 22.98 -5.02
CA GLN A 187 13.95 22.40 -6.31
C GLN A 187 12.79 21.38 -6.23
N ILE A 188 11.78 21.67 -5.42
CA ILE A 188 10.70 20.77 -5.05
C ILE A 188 10.00 20.14 -6.27
N LEU A 189 9.58 20.95 -7.24
CA LEU A 189 8.84 20.46 -8.42
C LEU A 189 9.65 19.51 -9.28
N ARG A 190 10.97 19.78 -9.43
CA ARG A 190 11.87 18.90 -10.19
C ARG A 190 12.08 17.59 -9.46
N LEU A 191 12.28 17.65 -8.13
CA LEU A 191 12.45 16.45 -7.30
C LEU A 191 11.21 15.57 -7.35
N VAL A 192 10.02 16.11 -7.08
CA VAL A 192 8.75 15.36 -7.14
C VAL A 192 8.56 14.72 -8.52
N LYS A 193 8.81 15.48 -9.59
CA LYS A 193 8.74 14.97 -10.97
C LYS A 193 9.69 13.80 -11.20
N THR A 194 10.94 13.92 -10.77
CA THR A 194 11.95 12.86 -10.95
C THR A 194 11.62 11.62 -10.13
N LEU A 195 11.18 11.77 -8.89
CA LEU A 195 10.78 10.63 -8.05
C LEU A 195 9.58 9.88 -8.67
N LEU A 196 8.59 10.59 -9.21
CA LEU A 196 7.50 9.99 -9.96
C LEU A 196 7.97 9.31 -11.25
N TYR A 197 8.94 9.88 -11.98
CA TYR A 197 9.51 9.23 -13.15
C TYR A 197 10.28 7.96 -12.81
N ASN A 198 11.04 7.92 -11.72
CA ASN A 198 11.70 6.71 -11.24
C ASN A 198 10.69 5.61 -10.91
N PHE A 199 9.57 5.97 -10.29
CA PHE A 199 8.47 5.04 -10.03
C PHE A 199 7.83 4.54 -11.34
N ILE A 200 7.58 5.42 -12.31
CA ILE A 200 6.96 5.07 -13.60
C ILE A 200 7.87 4.17 -14.43
N ARG A 201 9.19 4.46 -14.47
CA ARG A 201 10.14 3.71 -15.29
C ARG A 201 10.38 2.30 -14.79
N GLN A 202 10.29 2.06 -13.48
CA GLN A 202 10.52 0.74 -12.88
C GLN A 202 11.83 0.10 -13.34
N GLU A 203 12.90 0.90 -13.40
CA GLU A 203 14.21 0.40 -13.82
C GLU A 203 14.72 -0.68 -12.88
N LYS A 204 15.15 -1.78 -13.46
CA LYS A 204 15.69 -2.90 -12.71
C LYS A 204 17.09 -2.56 -12.22
N CYS A 205 17.44 -3.10 -11.05
CA CYS A 205 18.83 -3.02 -10.59
C CYS A 205 19.74 -3.71 -11.62
N PRO A 206 20.80 -3.04 -12.11
CA PRO A 206 21.75 -3.67 -12.99
C PRO A 206 22.36 -4.93 -12.35
N PRO A 207 22.64 -5.99 -13.12
CA PRO A 207 23.22 -7.20 -12.57
C PRO A 207 24.61 -6.93 -11.96
N PRO A 208 25.00 -7.62 -10.87
CA PRO A 208 26.28 -7.39 -10.17
C PRO A 208 27.51 -7.45 -11.05
N ALA A 209 27.48 -8.21 -12.16
CA ALA A 209 28.56 -8.32 -13.12
C ALA A 209 28.74 -7.07 -14.03
N THR A 210 27.83 -6.14 -14.02
CA THR A 210 27.96 -4.83 -14.67
C THR A 210 28.66 -3.80 -13.78
N HIS A 211 29.01 -4.17 -12.53
CA HIS A 211 29.88 -3.32 -11.72
C HIS A 211 31.25 -3.17 -12.39
N ILE A 212 31.55 -1.98 -12.61
CA ILE A 212 32.58 -1.26 -13.38
C ILE A 212 33.97 -1.92 -13.40
N PHE A 213 34.34 -2.80 -12.49
CA PHE A 213 35.65 -3.32 -12.30
C PHE A 213 35.88 -4.82 -12.61
N ASP A 214 34.79 -5.60 -12.76
CA ASP A 214 34.94 -7.01 -13.17
C ASP A 214 35.35 -7.19 -14.65
N GLN A 215 35.16 -6.18 -15.50
CA GLN A 215 35.56 -6.22 -16.91
C GLN A 215 37.02 -5.90 -17.15
N GLN A 216 37.79 -5.47 -16.15
CA GLN A 216 39.22 -5.10 -16.33
C GLN A 216 40.20 -6.20 -15.90
N SER A 217 39.79 -7.43 -15.68
CA SER A 217 40.70 -8.52 -15.31
C SER A 217 41.58 -9.03 -16.46
N ASP A 218 41.32 -8.63 -17.72
CA ASP A 218 42.07 -9.13 -18.90
C ASP A 218 43.05 -8.13 -19.55
N GLY A 219 43.26 -6.96 -18.96
CA GLY A 219 44.22 -5.97 -19.54
C GLY A 219 45.10 -5.31 -18.49
N GLY A 220 46.29 -5.83 -18.31
CA GLY A 220 47.27 -5.32 -17.37
C GLY A 220 47.61 -3.83 -17.53
N GLY A 221 47.04 -2.98 -16.66
CA GLY A 221 47.36 -1.56 -16.56
C GLY A 221 47.93 -1.23 -15.18
N LEU A 222 48.92 -0.34 -15.16
CA LEU A 222 49.72 0.10 -14.00
C LEU A 222 48.92 0.63 -12.78
N LEU A 223 47.64 0.87 -12.91
CA LEU A 223 46.74 1.30 -11.82
C LEU A 223 46.31 0.17 -10.88
N TYR A 224 46.44 -1.09 -11.30
CA TYR A 224 46.02 -2.26 -10.53
C TYR A 224 46.91 -2.53 -9.29
N GLY A 225 48.17 -2.11 -9.36
CA GLY A 225 49.12 -2.33 -8.26
C GLY A 225 48.91 -1.47 -7.03
N LEU A 226 48.28 -0.31 -7.16
CA LEU A 226 48.02 0.63 -6.04
C LEU A 226 46.67 0.38 -5.36
N ALA A 227 45.66 -0.10 -6.10
CA ALA A 227 44.33 -0.38 -5.57
C ALA A 227 44.27 -1.71 -4.80
N SER A 228 45.06 -2.71 -5.16
CA SER A 228 44.98 -4.06 -4.60
C SER A 228 45.40 -4.20 -3.12
N GLY A 229 46.27 -3.30 -2.65
CA GLY A 229 46.78 -3.38 -1.27
C GLY A 229 45.82 -2.88 -0.20
N VAL A 230 44.94 -1.93 -0.55
CA VAL A 230 44.00 -1.31 0.40
C VAL A 230 42.59 -1.87 0.23
N ALA A 231 42.22 -2.26 -0.99
CA ALA A 231 40.93 -2.81 -1.32
C ALA A 231 40.64 -4.18 -0.67
N SER A 232 41.68 -5.00 -0.45
CA SER A 232 41.50 -6.34 0.12
C SER A 232 41.03 -6.35 1.59
N GLY A 233 41.36 -5.32 2.35
CA GLY A 233 40.94 -5.21 3.75
C GLY A 233 39.48 -4.76 3.93
N LEU A 234 38.97 -3.82 3.11
CA LEU A 234 37.59 -3.37 3.14
C LEU A 234 36.65 -4.37 2.46
N TRP A 235 37.10 -5.02 1.38
CA TRP A 235 36.34 -6.02 0.66
C TRP A 235 35.88 -7.19 1.54
N SER A 236 36.76 -7.69 2.42
CA SER A 236 36.44 -8.83 3.27
C SER A 236 35.32 -8.57 4.28
N VAL A 237 35.11 -7.30 4.63
CA VAL A 237 34.08 -6.91 5.61
C VAL A 237 32.72 -6.73 4.95
N PHE A 238 32.67 -6.17 3.74
CA PHE A 238 31.40 -5.93 3.04
C PHE A 238 30.86 -7.18 2.31
N THR A 239 31.64 -8.25 2.15
CA THR A 239 31.20 -9.51 1.54
C THR A 239 30.73 -10.57 2.55
N LEU A 240 30.62 -10.24 3.83
CA LEU A 240 30.38 -11.18 4.95
C LEU A 240 28.97 -11.81 4.98
N GLY A 241 28.04 -11.42 4.10
CA GLY A 241 26.68 -11.94 4.07
C GLY A 241 26.46 -13.21 3.22
N GLY A 242 27.49 -13.75 2.56
CA GLY A 242 27.29 -14.72 1.47
C GLY A 242 27.32 -16.21 1.79
N ALA A 243 27.43 -16.68 3.03
CA ALA A 243 27.70 -18.10 3.28
C ALA A 243 26.95 -18.76 4.43
N SER A 244 25.68 -18.58 4.59
CA SER A 244 24.82 -19.59 5.24
C SER A 244 23.33 -19.23 5.26
N SER A 245 22.70 -19.08 4.13
CA SER A 245 21.24 -19.13 4.07
C SER A 245 20.80 -20.58 3.95
N LYS A 246 20.16 -21.10 5.00
CA LYS A 246 19.36 -22.33 4.92
C LYS A 246 18.29 -22.12 3.86
N PRO A 247 17.99 -23.11 2.99
CA PRO A 247 16.91 -23.04 2.03
C PRO A 247 15.57 -23.12 2.79
N GLY A 248 14.88 -21.99 2.94
CA GLY A 248 13.62 -22.03 3.66
C GLY A 248 12.86 -20.72 3.89
N LEU A 249 13.31 -19.59 3.36
CA LEU A 249 12.51 -18.36 3.28
C LEU A 249 13.12 -17.53 2.15
N GLU A 250 12.58 -17.69 0.95
CA GLU A 250 12.80 -16.75 -0.15
C GLU A 250 12.14 -15.42 0.26
N GLN A 251 12.92 -14.53 0.89
CA GLN A 251 12.60 -13.12 0.85
C GLN A 251 12.71 -12.72 -0.62
N GLU A 252 11.58 -12.40 -1.23
CA GLU A 252 11.52 -11.83 -2.57
C GLU A 252 12.46 -10.62 -2.59
N GLN A 253 13.62 -10.80 -3.24
CA GLN A 253 14.52 -9.67 -3.52
C GLN A 253 13.72 -8.68 -4.35
N ASN A 254 13.54 -7.46 -3.82
CA ASN A 254 12.81 -6.43 -4.52
C ASN A 254 13.54 -6.10 -5.84
N PRO A 255 13.00 -6.44 -7.01
CA PRO A 255 13.71 -6.26 -8.29
C PRO A 255 13.83 -4.78 -8.71
N LEU A 256 13.13 -3.86 -7.99
CA LEU A 256 13.00 -2.45 -8.34
C LEU A 256 13.38 -1.51 -7.17
N PRO A 257 14.59 -1.61 -6.61
CA PRO A 257 14.94 -0.88 -5.40
C PRO A 257 14.87 0.64 -5.57
N LEU A 258 15.37 1.21 -6.68
CA LEU A 258 15.33 2.65 -6.94
C LEU A 258 13.88 3.18 -7.07
N SER A 259 13.02 2.46 -7.79
CA SER A 259 11.61 2.81 -7.95
C SER A 259 10.91 2.89 -6.59
N ASN A 260 11.09 1.87 -5.75
CA ASN A 260 10.46 1.80 -4.44
C ASN A 260 11.01 2.83 -3.46
N GLN A 261 12.32 3.06 -3.44
CA GLN A 261 12.92 4.09 -2.59
C GLN A 261 12.49 5.50 -3.02
N SER A 262 12.41 5.75 -4.33
CA SER A 262 11.92 7.02 -4.86
C SER A 262 10.45 7.26 -4.46
N LEU A 263 9.62 6.22 -4.53
CA LEU A 263 8.23 6.30 -4.08
C LEU A 263 8.12 6.54 -2.58
N LEU A 264 8.90 5.83 -1.76
CA LEU A 264 8.95 6.05 -0.31
C LEU A 264 9.36 7.47 0.04
N LEU A 265 10.42 7.99 -0.56
CA LEU A 265 10.85 9.38 -0.35
C LEU A 265 9.73 10.36 -0.72
N LEU A 266 9.08 10.16 -1.85
CA LEU A 266 7.95 10.99 -2.27
C LEU A 266 6.81 10.97 -1.25
N LEU A 267 6.43 9.79 -0.76
CA LEU A 267 5.37 9.62 0.22
C LEU A 267 5.71 10.28 1.56
N VAL A 268 6.95 10.14 2.01
CA VAL A 268 7.41 10.83 3.25
C VAL A 268 7.32 12.34 3.07
N LEU A 269 7.90 12.88 2.00
CA LEU A 269 7.89 14.32 1.74
C LEU A 269 6.47 14.90 1.60
N ALA A 270 5.56 14.17 0.92
CA ALA A 270 4.18 14.61 0.72
C ALA A 270 3.31 14.51 2.00
N ASN A 271 3.69 13.67 2.97
CA ASN A 271 2.95 13.48 4.22
C ASN A 271 3.62 14.16 5.44
N LEU A 272 4.63 14.99 5.23
CA LEU A 272 5.11 15.88 6.28
C LEU A 272 4.01 16.88 6.66
N THR A 273 4.05 17.34 7.92
CA THR A 273 3.15 18.40 8.42
C THR A 273 3.29 19.68 7.61
N ASP A 274 2.27 20.50 7.62
CA ASP A 274 2.32 21.83 7.04
C ASP A 274 3.34 22.71 7.82
N GLY A 275 3.95 23.65 7.11
CA GLY A 275 4.97 24.51 7.69
C GLY A 275 4.39 25.51 8.70
N PRO A 276 5.25 26.22 9.44
CA PRO A 276 4.82 27.24 10.39
C PRO A 276 3.96 28.31 9.70
N ASN A 277 2.95 28.84 10.41
CA ASN A 277 1.94 29.79 9.92
C ASN A 277 1.01 29.22 8.83
N ASP A 278 0.61 27.95 8.92
CA ASP A 278 -0.27 27.28 7.96
C ASP A 278 0.25 27.33 6.51
N CYS A 279 1.58 27.37 6.33
CA CYS A 279 2.18 27.24 5.01
C CYS A 279 2.01 25.81 4.51
N PRO A 280 1.20 25.56 3.45
CA PRO A 280 0.91 24.21 3.03
C PRO A 280 2.15 23.50 2.51
N ASN A 281 2.27 22.20 2.79
CA ASN A 281 3.39 21.37 2.36
C ASN A 281 3.57 21.44 0.83
N PRO A 282 4.71 21.98 0.35
CA PRO A 282 4.92 22.20 -1.09
C PRO A 282 5.08 20.92 -1.89
N TYR A 283 5.53 19.83 -1.28
CA TYR A 283 5.61 18.50 -1.94
C TYR A 283 4.22 17.91 -2.14
N ARG A 284 3.34 18.03 -1.14
CA ARG A 284 1.91 17.65 -1.25
C ARG A 284 1.24 18.45 -2.35
N GLN A 285 1.44 19.76 -2.40
CA GLN A 285 0.91 20.62 -3.47
C GLN A 285 1.42 20.17 -4.85
N ALA A 286 2.70 19.85 -4.99
CA ALA A 286 3.26 19.38 -6.25
C ALA A 286 2.60 18.07 -6.73
N VAL A 287 2.33 17.12 -5.81
CA VAL A 287 1.64 15.84 -6.13
C VAL A 287 0.18 16.06 -6.51
N THR A 288 -0.49 17.06 -5.94
CA THR A 288 -1.92 17.31 -6.20
C THR A 288 -2.20 18.14 -7.46
N CYS A 289 -1.21 18.89 -7.98
CA CYS A 289 -1.42 19.90 -9.01
C CYS A 289 -0.89 19.53 -10.41
N PHE A 290 -0.15 18.44 -10.58
CA PHE A 290 0.41 18.10 -11.89
C PHE A 290 -0.66 17.71 -12.93
N LYS A 291 -0.33 17.88 -14.22
CA LYS A 291 -1.23 17.71 -15.37
C LYS A 291 -0.71 16.64 -16.32
N ASN A 292 -1.60 16.20 -17.24
CA ASN A 292 -1.20 15.27 -18.29
C ASN A 292 -0.36 15.95 -19.38
N THR A 293 0.65 15.27 -19.89
CA THR A 293 1.47 15.73 -21.01
C THR A 293 0.67 15.89 -22.31
N GLN A 294 -0.49 15.25 -22.44
CA GLN A 294 -1.34 15.32 -23.64
C GLN A 294 -2.31 16.50 -23.64
N ASP A 295 -2.45 17.22 -22.54
CA ASP A 295 -3.33 18.39 -22.42
C ASP A 295 -2.66 19.63 -23.04
N THR A 296 -2.61 19.68 -24.37
CA THR A 296 -1.99 20.78 -25.14
C THR A 296 -2.85 22.04 -25.25
N SER A 297 -4.00 22.10 -24.59
CA SER A 297 -5.00 23.18 -24.74
C SER A 297 -4.92 24.27 -23.66
N SER A 298 -3.78 24.57 -23.09
CA SER A 298 -3.71 25.69 -22.16
C SER A 298 -2.83 26.82 -22.67
N ILE A 299 -3.46 27.95 -22.94
CA ILE A 299 -2.87 29.29 -22.89
C ILE A 299 -1.86 29.33 -21.74
N PRO A 300 -0.65 29.88 -21.93
CA PRO A 300 0.33 29.98 -20.85
C PRO A 300 -0.19 30.96 -19.79
N THR A 301 -1.02 30.47 -18.90
CA THR A 301 -1.26 31.13 -17.62
C THR A 301 -0.04 30.84 -16.77
N GLU A 302 0.60 31.90 -16.30
CA GLU A 302 1.75 31.90 -15.40
C GLU A 302 1.44 31.20 -14.06
N GLN A 303 1.25 29.90 -14.09
CA GLN A 303 1.23 29.05 -12.90
C GLN A 303 2.60 28.40 -12.77
N HIS A 304 3.53 29.08 -12.12
CA HIS A 304 4.91 28.62 -11.86
C HIS A 304 5.02 27.35 -10.98
N HIS A 305 3.90 26.69 -10.64
CA HIS A 305 3.87 25.61 -9.65
C HIS A 305 3.33 24.27 -10.20
N THR A 306 3.26 24.08 -11.52
CA THR A 306 2.75 22.83 -12.10
C THR A 306 3.73 22.23 -13.09
N PHE A 307 3.85 20.89 -13.09
CA PHE A 307 4.58 20.13 -14.09
C PHE A 307 3.65 19.14 -14.79
N GLN A 308 4.16 18.50 -15.84
CA GLN A 308 3.39 17.53 -16.62
C GLN A 308 4.01 16.14 -16.53
N ILE A 309 3.14 15.13 -16.43
CA ILE A 309 3.48 13.69 -16.44
C ILE A 309 2.57 12.99 -17.46
N ASN A 310 3.08 11.93 -18.08
CA ASN A 310 2.26 11.04 -18.89
C ASN A 310 1.34 10.21 -17.99
N PHE A 311 0.04 10.51 -18.00
CA PHE A 311 -0.94 9.84 -17.14
C PHE A 311 -1.12 8.37 -17.49
N ASN A 312 -0.97 7.99 -18.76
CA ASN A 312 -1.07 6.58 -19.15
C ASN A 312 0.07 5.76 -18.53
N SER A 313 1.31 6.27 -18.60
CA SER A 313 2.46 5.58 -18.00
C SER A 313 2.35 5.48 -16.48
N LEU A 314 1.88 6.55 -15.82
CA LEU A 314 1.65 6.55 -14.37
C LEU A 314 0.53 5.57 -13.98
N TYR A 315 -0.58 5.54 -14.72
CA TYR A 315 -1.67 4.60 -14.50
C TYR A 315 -1.20 3.15 -14.63
N THR A 316 -0.44 2.83 -15.68
CA THR A 316 0.12 1.48 -15.88
C THR A 316 1.02 1.07 -14.72
N ALA A 317 1.95 1.94 -14.30
CA ALA A 317 2.84 1.66 -13.18
C ALA A 317 2.07 1.45 -11.86
N LEU A 318 1.03 2.26 -11.61
CA LEU A 318 0.15 2.08 -10.45
C LEU A 318 -0.57 0.73 -10.48
N CYS A 319 -1.14 0.33 -11.61
CA CYS A 319 -1.83 -0.96 -11.75
C CYS A 319 -0.89 -2.16 -11.53
N GLU A 320 0.33 -2.09 -12.06
CA GLU A 320 1.34 -3.16 -11.91
C GLU A 320 1.86 -3.29 -10.47
N GLN A 321 1.96 -2.18 -9.73
CA GLN A 321 2.52 -2.12 -8.39
C GLN A 321 1.48 -2.11 -7.26
N GLN A 322 0.19 -2.30 -7.54
CA GLN A 322 -0.91 -2.26 -6.56
C GLN A 322 -0.75 -3.21 -5.36
N ARG A 323 0.04 -4.27 -5.51
CA ARG A 323 0.31 -5.21 -4.40
C ARG A 323 1.19 -4.61 -3.31
N SER A 324 1.87 -3.48 -3.59
CA SER A 324 2.68 -2.77 -2.60
C SER A 324 1.85 -1.71 -1.89
N ASP A 325 2.00 -1.62 -0.57
CA ASP A 325 1.35 -0.64 0.29
C ASP A 325 1.66 0.80 -0.18
N GLN A 326 2.92 1.04 -0.63
CA GLN A 326 3.36 2.34 -1.09
C GLN A 326 2.61 2.80 -2.36
N ALA A 327 2.46 1.90 -3.34
CA ALA A 327 1.74 2.23 -4.57
C ALA A 327 0.24 2.44 -4.32
N THR A 328 -0.35 1.67 -3.39
CA THR A 328 -1.74 1.85 -2.97
C THR A 328 -1.93 3.21 -2.28
N LEU A 329 -0.98 3.63 -1.43
CA LEU A 329 -1.05 4.95 -0.78
C LEU A 329 -0.88 6.09 -1.79
N LEU A 330 0.02 5.96 -2.78
CA LEU A 330 0.12 6.94 -3.87
C LEU A 330 -1.18 7.01 -4.67
N LEU A 331 -1.78 5.86 -5.01
CA LEU A 331 -3.06 5.81 -5.72
C LEU A 331 -4.17 6.52 -4.95
N TYR A 332 -4.27 6.28 -3.63
CA TYR A 332 -5.20 7.00 -2.76
C TYR A 332 -4.98 8.53 -2.85
N THR A 333 -3.73 8.97 -2.66
CA THR A 333 -3.38 10.41 -2.71
C THR A 333 -3.81 11.04 -4.05
N LEU A 334 -3.56 10.36 -5.15
CA LEU A 334 -3.90 10.86 -6.50
C LEU A 334 -5.41 10.87 -6.75
N LEU A 335 -6.13 9.83 -6.34
CA LEU A 335 -7.59 9.77 -6.50
C LEU A 335 -8.31 10.79 -5.61
N HIS A 336 -7.80 10.99 -4.39
CA HIS A 336 -8.43 11.90 -3.43
C HIS A 336 -8.11 13.37 -3.73
N GLN A 337 -6.84 13.69 -4.00
CA GLN A 337 -6.36 15.06 -4.02
C GLN A 337 -6.03 15.60 -5.43
N ASN A 338 -5.72 14.76 -6.44
CA ASN A 338 -5.42 15.21 -7.80
C ASN A 338 -6.63 15.02 -8.73
N THR A 339 -7.44 16.08 -8.90
CA THR A 339 -8.65 16.04 -9.73
C THR A 339 -8.36 15.66 -11.18
N ASN A 340 -7.22 16.09 -11.75
CA ASN A 340 -6.87 15.78 -13.14
C ASN A 340 -6.62 14.27 -13.32
N MET A 341 -5.86 13.68 -12.41
CA MET A 341 -5.55 12.24 -12.44
C MET A 341 -6.80 11.40 -12.13
N ARG A 342 -7.62 11.81 -11.14
CA ARG A 342 -8.91 11.18 -10.83
C ARG A 342 -9.81 11.11 -12.07
N ASN A 343 -10.02 12.23 -12.75
CA ASN A 343 -10.86 12.29 -13.95
C ASN A 343 -10.30 11.41 -15.07
N TYR A 344 -8.97 11.42 -15.24
CA TYR A 344 -8.31 10.55 -16.21
C TYR A 344 -8.55 9.07 -15.89
N MET A 345 -8.36 8.64 -14.64
CA MET A 345 -8.58 7.26 -14.21
C MET A 345 -10.04 6.83 -14.43
N LEU A 346 -11.01 7.65 -14.02
CA LEU A 346 -12.45 7.36 -14.19
C LEU A 346 -12.91 7.31 -15.66
N SER A 347 -12.18 7.94 -16.59
CA SER A 347 -12.46 7.88 -18.03
C SER A 347 -11.91 6.65 -18.75
N ARG A 348 -11.14 5.80 -18.04
CA ARG A 348 -10.53 4.60 -18.63
C ARG A 348 -11.55 3.51 -18.89
N THR A 349 -11.28 2.70 -19.91
CA THR A 349 -12.10 1.52 -20.26
C THR A 349 -11.54 0.21 -19.72
N ASP A 350 -10.26 0.20 -19.32
CA ASP A 350 -9.52 -0.95 -18.78
C ASP A 350 -9.47 -0.95 -17.24
N MET A 351 -10.64 -0.72 -16.62
CA MET A 351 -10.78 -0.59 -15.17
C MET A 351 -10.44 -1.86 -14.41
N GLU A 352 -10.50 -3.01 -15.05
CA GLU A 352 -10.10 -4.29 -14.46
C GLU A 352 -8.64 -4.28 -13.97
N ASN A 353 -7.74 -3.60 -14.69
CA ASN A 353 -6.33 -3.51 -14.33
C ASN A 353 -6.12 -2.79 -12.98
N LEU A 354 -6.99 -1.83 -12.67
CA LEU A 354 -6.97 -1.08 -11.42
C LEU A 354 -7.73 -1.80 -10.30
N VAL A 355 -8.94 -2.30 -10.61
CA VAL A 355 -9.88 -2.77 -9.58
C VAL A 355 -9.57 -4.19 -9.11
N VAL A 356 -9.15 -5.10 -10.01
CA VAL A 356 -8.88 -6.50 -9.62
C VAL A 356 -7.81 -6.62 -8.53
N PRO A 357 -6.64 -5.94 -8.62
CA PRO A 357 -5.65 -5.97 -7.53
C PRO A 357 -6.19 -5.41 -6.20
N ILE A 358 -7.03 -4.37 -6.22
CA ILE A 358 -7.68 -3.83 -5.03
C ILE A 358 -8.59 -4.88 -4.39
N LEU A 359 -9.34 -5.62 -5.22
CA LEU A 359 -10.19 -6.71 -4.74
C LEU A 359 -9.36 -7.88 -4.17
N GLU A 360 -8.19 -8.17 -4.72
CA GLU A 360 -7.27 -9.16 -4.14
C GLU A 360 -6.80 -8.76 -2.74
N ILE A 361 -6.47 -7.48 -2.53
CA ILE A 361 -6.09 -6.98 -1.19
C ILE A 361 -7.24 -7.20 -0.20
N LEU A 362 -8.46 -6.81 -0.56
CA LEU A 362 -9.65 -6.98 0.30
C LEU A 362 -10.01 -8.45 0.53
N TYR A 363 -9.78 -9.32 -0.47
CA TYR A 363 -10.04 -10.75 -0.36
C TYR A 363 -9.11 -11.43 0.63
N HIS A 364 -7.83 -11.03 0.64
CA HIS A 364 -6.79 -11.56 1.53
C HIS A 364 -6.61 -10.72 2.80
N VAL A 365 -7.70 -10.15 3.33
CA VAL A 365 -7.69 -9.32 4.54
C VAL A 365 -7.01 -9.98 5.75
N GLU A 366 -7.00 -11.32 5.81
CA GLU A 366 -6.41 -12.10 6.90
C GLU A 366 -4.88 -12.00 6.95
N ASP A 367 -4.24 -11.85 5.78
CA ASP A 367 -2.79 -11.92 5.58
C ASP A 367 -2.17 -10.53 5.30
N ARG A 368 -2.99 -9.47 5.27
CA ARG A 368 -2.56 -8.12 4.91
C ARG A 368 -2.50 -7.18 6.11
N ASN A 369 -1.65 -6.17 6.00
CA ASN A 369 -1.61 -5.06 6.93
C ASN A 369 -2.99 -4.33 6.93
N SER A 370 -3.52 -4.02 8.13
CA SER A 370 -4.80 -3.33 8.28
C SER A 370 -4.84 -1.99 7.54
N HIS A 371 -3.74 -1.22 7.56
CA HIS A 371 -3.66 0.05 6.83
C HIS A 371 -3.79 -0.13 5.32
N HIS A 372 -3.17 -1.17 4.76
CA HIS A 372 -3.29 -1.50 3.34
C HIS A 372 -4.74 -1.86 2.97
N VAL A 373 -5.41 -2.64 3.81
CA VAL A 373 -6.83 -2.99 3.63
C VAL A 373 -7.72 -1.73 3.69
N TYR A 374 -7.47 -0.83 4.63
CA TYR A 374 -8.21 0.43 4.73
C TYR A 374 -7.98 1.33 3.51
N MET A 375 -6.75 1.46 3.03
CA MET A 375 -6.48 2.23 1.82
C MET A 375 -7.18 1.65 0.59
N ALA A 376 -7.14 0.32 0.41
CA ALA A 376 -7.85 -0.36 -0.66
C ALA A 376 -9.37 -0.12 -0.60
N LEU A 377 -9.95 -0.15 0.60
CA LEU A 377 -11.37 0.11 0.81
C LEU A 377 -11.75 1.58 0.54
N ILE A 378 -10.94 2.53 1.00
CA ILE A 378 -11.18 3.96 0.75
C ILE A 378 -11.08 4.27 -0.75
N ILE A 379 -10.09 3.71 -1.45
CA ILE A 379 -9.98 3.83 -2.91
C ILE A 379 -11.25 3.32 -3.58
N LEU A 380 -11.75 2.16 -3.16
CA LEU A 380 -12.98 1.60 -3.70
C LEU A 380 -14.19 2.50 -3.42
N LEU A 381 -14.27 3.10 -2.23
CA LEU A 381 -15.32 4.05 -1.88
C LEU A 381 -15.26 5.28 -2.79
N ILE A 382 -14.08 5.86 -3.01
CA ILE A 382 -13.89 7.02 -3.91
C ILE A 382 -14.29 6.68 -5.35
N LEU A 383 -13.92 5.50 -5.86
CA LEU A 383 -14.28 5.06 -7.21
C LEU A 383 -15.81 4.88 -7.35
N THR A 384 -16.47 4.31 -6.35
CA THR A 384 -17.91 4.05 -6.36
C THR A 384 -18.76 5.31 -6.18
N GLU A 385 -18.19 6.47 -5.87
CA GLU A 385 -18.91 7.76 -5.92
C GLU A 385 -19.36 8.11 -7.35
N ASP A 386 -18.65 7.62 -8.37
CA ASP A 386 -18.91 7.93 -9.77
C ASP A 386 -19.90 6.95 -10.41
N ASP A 387 -21.02 7.48 -10.93
CA ASP A 387 -22.07 6.65 -11.56
C ASP A 387 -21.63 6.02 -12.88
N THR A 388 -20.69 6.63 -13.58
CA THR A 388 -20.16 6.10 -14.85
C THR A 388 -19.30 4.88 -14.54
N PHE A 389 -18.44 4.98 -13.52
CA PHE A 389 -17.70 3.86 -13.00
C PHE A 389 -18.63 2.71 -12.60
N ASN A 390 -19.67 3.00 -11.79
CA ASN A 390 -20.60 1.98 -11.30
C ASN A 390 -21.35 1.26 -12.42
N ARG A 391 -21.60 1.92 -13.55
CA ARG A 391 -22.17 1.29 -14.75
C ARG A 391 -21.16 0.44 -15.50
N SER A 392 -19.98 1.02 -15.77
CA SER A 392 -18.97 0.39 -16.62
C SER A 392 -18.45 -0.93 -16.05
N ILE A 393 -18.26 -1.03 -14.73
CA ILE A 393 -17.75 -2.25 -14.10
C ILE A 393 -18.70 -3.46 -14.22
N HIS A 394 -20.00 -3.25 -14.45
CA HIS A 394 -20.92 -4.36 -14.72
C HIS A 394 -20.86 -4.86 -16.16
N GLU A 395 -20.28 -4.08 -17.09
CA GLU A 395 -20.09 -4.43 -18.50
C GLU A 395 -18.75 -5.16 -18.74
N VAL A 396 -17.77 -4.97 -17.86
CA VAL A 396 -16.47 -5.65 -17.92
C VAL A 396 -16.62 -7.09 -17.44
N VAL A 397 -16.33 -8.05 -18.30
CA VAL A 397 -16.44 -9.50 -18.03
C VAL A 397 -15.05 -10.10 -17.81
N LEU A 398 -14.85 -10.70 -16.66
CA LEU A 398 -13.62 -11.38 -16.27
C LEU A 398 -13.77 -12.88 -16.46
N LYS A 399 -12.68 -13.54 -16.88
CA LYS A 399 -12.62 -15.00 -17.08
C LYS A 399 -11.55 -15.61 -16.20
N ASN A 400 -11.86 -16.80 -15.67
CA ASN A 400 -10.89 -17.65 -14.95
C ASN A 400 -10.19 -16.93 -13.77
N ILE A 401 -10.97 -16.43 -12.81
CA ILE A 401 -10.44 -15.85 -11.57
C ILE A 401 -9.82 -16.95 -10.71
N THR A 402 -8.49 -16.98 -10.63
CA THR A 402 -7.72 -18.05 -9.96
C THR A 402 -7.57 -17.86 -8.46
N TRP A 403 -7.51 -16.61 -8.00
CA TRP A 403 -7.29 -16.29 -6.58
C TRP A 403 -8.57 -16.39 -5.72
N TYR A 404 -9.77 -16.37 -6.34
CA TYR A 404 -11.03 -16.55 -5.62
C TYR A 404 -11.29 -18.04 -5.37
N SER A 405 -11.02 -18.50 -4.15
CA SER A 405 -11.01 -19.95 -3.81
C SER A 405 -12.36 -20.51 -3.34
N GLU A 406 -13.33 -19.65 -2.96
CA GLU A 406 -14.61 -20.12 -2.40
C GLU A 406 -15.50 -20.82 -3.43
N ARG A 407 -15.37 -20.45 -4.70
CA ARG A 407 -16.05 -21.08 -5.82
C ARG A 407 -15.27 -20.82 -7.11
N GLN A 408 -15.22 -21.83 -7.99
CA GLN A 408 -14.68 -21.63 -9.33
C GLN A 408 -15.58 -20.68 -10.13
N LEU A 409 -15.03 -19.53 -10.50
CA LEU A 409 -15.69 -18.49 -11.28
C LEU A 409 -15.12 -18.55 -12.70
N THR A 410 -15.88 -19.15 -13.64
CA THR A 410 -15.46 -19.26 -15.04
C THR A 410 -15.63 -17.93 -15.79
N GLU A 411 -16.72 -17.24 -15.53
CA GLU A 411 -17.06 -15.96 -16.14
C GLU A 411 -17.92 -15.15 -15.17
N ILE A 412 -17.50 -13.91 -14.88
CA ILE A 412 -18.21 -13.02 -13.95
C ILE A 412 -17.95 -11.56 -14.33
N SER A 413 -18.96 -10.67 -14.18
CA SER A 413 -18.72 -9.24 -14.33
C SER A 413 -17.86 -8.71 -13.17
N LEU A 414 -17.00 -7.71 -13.46
CA LEU A 414 -16.16 -7.07 -12.46
C LEU A 414 -17.00 -6.51 -11.29
N GLY A 415 -18.16 -5.91 -11.58
CA GLY A 415 -19.09 -5.43 -10.56
C GLY A 415 -19.65 -6.56 -9.67
N SER A 416 -19.96 -7.74 -10.26
CA SER A 416 -20.39 -8.90 -9.45
C SER A 416 -19.25 -9.46 -8.60
N LEU A 417 -18.02 -9.48 -9.10
CA LEU A 417 -16.84 -9.89 -8.34
C LEU A 417 -16.58 -8.93 -7.16
N LEU A 418 -16.67 -7.62 -7.40
CA LEU A 418 -16.57 -6.61 -6.36
C LEU A 418 -17.57 -6.84 -5.24
N ILE A 419 -18.84 -7.06 -5.58
CA ILE A 419 -19.91 -7.37 -4.61
C ILE A 419 -19.55 -8.62 -3.78
N LEU A 420 -19.08 -9.68 -4.43
CA LEU A 420 -18.68 -10.92 -3.74
C LEU A 420 -17.56 -10.68 -2.72
N VAL A 421 -16.51 -9.97 -3.14
CA VAL A 421 -15.34 -9.69 -2.29
C VAL A 421 -15.72 -8.79 -1.12
N VAL A 422 -16.46 -7.72 -1.37
CA VAL A 422 -16.87 -6.78 -0.30
C VAL A 422 -17.78 -7.47 0.71
N ILE A 423 -18.74 -8.31 0.28
CA ILE A 423 -19.59 -9.09 1.20
C ILE A 423 -18.74 -10.06 2.05
N ARG A 424 -17.75 -10.72 1.44
CA ARG A 424 -16.83 -11.59 2.18
C ARG A 424 -16.04 -10.81 3.24
N THR A 425 -15.53 -9.64 2.87
CA THR A 425 -14.79 -8.76 3.79
C THR A 425 -15.67 -8.33 4.97
N ILE A 426 -16.96 -7.98 4.74
CA ILE A 426 -17.91 -7.68 5.80
C ILE A 426 -18.14 -8.91 6.70
N GLN A 427 -18.32 -10.11 6.11
CA GLN A 427 -18.51 -11.35 6.87
C GLN A 427 -17.30 -11.67 7.75
N TYR A 428 -16.10 -11.52 7.22
CA TYR A 428 -14.85 -11.67 7.98
C TYR A 428 -14.81 -10.68 9.15
N ASN A 429 -15.02 -9.41 8.86
CA ASN A 429 -15.04 -8.37 9.88
C ASN A 429 -16.05 -8.65 11.00
N MET A 430 -17.29 -8.98 10.65
CA MET A 430 -18.36 -9.26 11.62
C MET A 430 -18.08 -10.48 12.49
N THR A 431 -17.25 -11.41 12.04
CA THR A 431 -16.93 -12.64 12.76
C THR A 431 -15.61 -12.58 13.54
N ARG A 432 -14.65 -11.79 13.08
CA ARG A 432 -13.27 -11.77 13.60
C ARG A 432 -12.87 -10.45 14.26
N THR A 433 -12.86 -9.36 13.49
CA THR A 433 -12.30 -8.07 13.93
C THR A 433 -13.32 -7.15 14.58
N ARG A 434 -14.56 -7.16 14.12
CA ARG A 434 -15.67 -6.28 14.57
C ARG A 434 -15.38 -4.79 14.44
N ASP A 435 -14.57 -4.42 13.47
CA ASP A 435 -14.22 -3.04 13.20
C ASP A 435 -15.38 -2.31 12.53
N LYS A 436 -15.89 -1.25 13.20
CA LYS A 436 -17.01 -0.47 12.70
C LYS A 436 -16.68 0.25 11.41
N TYR A 437 -15.47 0.82 11.30
CA TYR A 437 -15.03 1.55 10.13
C TYR A 437 -15.02 0.67 8.87
N LEU A 438 -14.49 -0.55 9.00
CA LEU A 438 -14.38 -1.49 7.89
C LEU A 438 -15.75 -1.87 7.30
N HIS A 439 -16.72 -2.30 8.13
CA HIS A 439 -18.01 -2.72 7.57
C HIS A 439 -18.86 -1.55 7.10
N THR A 440 -18.77 -0.37 7.74
CA THR A 440 -19.52 0.81 7.32
C THR A 440 -19.08 1.28 5.94
N ASN A 441 -17.78 1.38 5.68
CA ASN A 441 -17.26 1.79 4.37
C ASN A 441 -17.48 0.72 3.28
N CYS A 442 -17.40 -0.56 3.62
CA CYS A 442 -17.80 -1.64 2.72
C CYS A 442 -19.27 -1.51 2.27
N LEU A 443 -20.18 -1.25 3.21
CA LEU A 443 -21.59 -1.06 2.92
C LEU A 443 -21.84 0.25 2.13
N ALA A 444 -21.11 1.31 2.45
CA ALA A 444 -21.17 2.57 1.72
C ALA A 444 -20.80 2.40 0.24
N ALA A 445 -19.73 1.65 -0.05
CA ALA A 445 -19.34 1.34 -1.42
C ALA A 445 -20.42 0.54 -2.17
N LEU A 446 -21.01 -0.49 -1.54
CA LEU A 446 -22.13 -1.24 -2.13
C LEU A 446 -23.38 -0.37 -2.31
N ALA A 447 -23.66 0.54 -1.38
CA ALA A 447 -24.79 1.46 -1.45
C ALA A 447 -24.65 2.42 -2.64
N ASN A 448 -23.47 3.01 -2.84
CA ASN A 448 -23.17 3.85 -4.00
C ASN A 448 -23.44 3.17 -5.34
N MET A 449 -23.13 1.89 -5.44
CA MET A 449 -23.30 1.09 -6.65
C MET A 449 -24.74 0.61 -6.86
N SER A 450 -25.56 0.53 -5.80
CA SER A 450 -26.81 -0.24 -5.76
C SER A 450 -27.84 0.16 -6.83
N ALA A 451 -27.92 1.45 -7.15
CA ALA A 451 -28.81 1.97 -8.18
C ALA A 451 -28.39 1.53 -9.62
N GLN A 452 -27.12 1.18 -9.81
CA GLN A 452 -26.52 0.80 -11.08
C GLN A 452 -26.29 -0.71 -11.23
N PHE A 453 -26.69 -1.53 -10.26
CA PHE A 453 -26.55 -2.99 -10.35
C PHE A 453 -27.21 -3.55 -11.60
N ARG A 454 -26.44 -4.25 -12.42
CA ARG A 454 -26.94 -4.87 -13.67
C ARG A 454 -26.41 -6.27 -13.82
N CYS A 455 -27.28 -7.16 -14.32
CA CYS A 455 -26.93 -8.53 -14.69
C CYS A 455 -26.11 -9.24 -13.60
N LEU A 456 -26.52 -9.08 -12.35
CA LEU A 456 -25.83 -9.69 -11.20
C LEU A 456 -25.68 -11.19 -11.44
N HIS A 457 -24.44 -11.68 -11.33
CA HIS A 457 -24.15 -13.10 -11.41
C HIS A 457 -24.99 -13.85 -10.37
N GLN A 458 -25.52 -15.02 -10.75
CA GLN A 458 -26.41 -15.81 -9.88
C GLN A 458 -25.81 -16.04 -8.50
N TYR A 459 -24.52 -16.29 -8.41
CA TYR A 459 -23.83 -16.51 -7.14
C TYR A 459 -23.74 -15.22 -6.31
N ALA A 460 -23.48 -14.07 -6.92
CA ALA A 460 -23.49 -12.78 -6.23
C ALA A 460 -24.88 -12.46 -5.66
N ALA A 461 -25.92 -12.63 -6.44
CA ALA A 461 -27.30 -12.45 -5.98
C ALA A 461 -27.69 -13.42 -4.84
N GLN A 462 -27.23 -14.66 -4.92
CA GLN A 462 -27.49 -15.69 -3.90
C GLN A 462 -26.72 -15.44 -2.59
N LEU A 463 -25.54 -14.85 -2.65
CA LEU A 463 -24.75 -14.58 -1.45
C LEU A 463 -25.42 -13.58 -0.51
N TYR A 464 -26.26 -12.69 -1.03
CA TYR A 464 -27.12 -11.85 -0.22
C TYR A 464 -28.12 -12.67 0.63
N PHE A 465 -28.53 -13.88 0.17
CA PHE A 465 -29.69 -14.59 0.74
C PHE A 465 -29.47 -16.08 1.06
N SER A 466 -28.32 -16.72 0.83
CA SER A 466 -28.21 -18.19 0.76
C SER A 466 -28.23 -18.93 2.09
N ARG A 467 -29.15 -19.89 2.19
CA ARG A 467 -29.06 -21.07 3.06
C ARG A 467 -29.42 -22.34 2.27
N SER A 468 -28.45 -23.26 2.21
CA SER A 468 -28.56 -24.73 2.16
C SER A 468 -29.61 -25.46 1.31
N ARG A 469 -29.14 -26.30 0.40
CA ARG A 469 -29.83 -27.55 0.00
C ARG A 469 -29.05 -28.75 0.55
N CYS A 470 -29.55 -29.37 1.60
CA CYS A 470 -28.99 -30.63 2.14
C CYS A 470 -30.01 -31.80 2.16
N SER A 471 -31.18 -31.63 1.55
CA SER A 471 -32.22 -32.64 1.57
C SER A 471 -32.14 -33.68 0.44
N SER A 472 -31.51 -33.35 -0.70
CA SER A 472 -31.44 -34.28 -1.85
C SER A 472 -30.33 -35.34 -1.75
N LEU A 473 -29.31 -35.13 -0.93
CA LEU A 473 -28.20 -36.09 -0.76
C LEU A 473 -28.56 -37.27 0.14
N LYS A 474 -29.52 -37.12 1.06
CA LYS A 474 -29.95 -38.22 1.93
C LYS A 474 -30.66 -39.32 1.18
N HIS A 475 -31.34 -39.01 0.10
CA HIS A 475 -32.07 -40.03 -0.70
C HIS A 475 -31.14 -40.87 -1.57
N TRP A 476 -30.01 -40.29 -2.00
CA TRP A 476 -29.07 -40.98 -2.91
C TRP A 476 -28.10 -41.92 -2.17
N LEU A 477 -27.75 -41.60 -0.92
CA LEU A 477 -26.86 -42.43 -0.08
C LEU A 477 -27.48 -43.76 0.36
N VAL A 478 -28.77 -43.94 0.21
CA VAL A 478 -29.50 -45.15 0.62
C VAL A 478 -29.51 -46.21 -0.52
N THR A 479 -29.15 -45.84 -1.76
CA THR A 479 -29.34 -46.72 -2.94
C THR A 479 -28.04 -47.23 -3.59
N ALA A 480 -26.83 -46.90 -3.10
CA ALA A 480 -25.56 -47.32 -3.69
C ALA A 480 -24.87 -48.47 -2.93
N GLY A 481 -24.23 -49.41 -3.65
CA GLY A 481 -23.58 -50.63 -3.11
C GLY A 481 -22.21 -50.37 -2.43
N ASP A 482 -21.77 -51.30 -1.56
CA ASP A 482 -20.75 -51.10 -0.54
C ASP A 482 -19.31 -50.79 -1.06
N ALA A 483 -18.89 -51.32 -2.22
CA ALA A 483 -17.52 -51.02 -2.76
C ALA A 483 -17.40 -49.69 -3.47
N GLN A 484 -18.49 -49.12 -4.00
CA GLN A 484 -18.56 -47.79 -4.55
C GLN A 484 -18.82 -46.71 -3.46
N ARG A 485 -19.19 -47.17 -2.26
CA ARG A 485 -19.44 -46.29 -1.11
C ARG A 485 -18.17 -45.70 -0.53
N GLU A 486 -17.06 -46.45 -0.45
CA GLU A 486 -15.82 -45.94 0.15
C GLU A 486 -15.10 -44.93 -0.76
N GLU A 487 -15.03 -45.16 -2.04
CA GLU A 487 -14.41 -44.25 -3.01
C GLU A 487 -15.29 -42.99 -3.25
N LEU A 488 -16.60 -43.17 -3.31
CA LEU A 488 -17.59 -42.09 -3.33
C LEU A 488 -17.70 -41.40 -2.00
N LEU A 489 -17.50 -42.08 -0.85
CA LEU A 489 -17.47 -41.43 0.48
C LEU A 489 -16.23 -40.56 0.63
N HIS A 490 -15.09 -40.98 0.08
CA HIS A 490 -13.85 -40.15 0.07
C HIS A 490 -13.98 -38.96 -0.87
N LEU A 491 -14.55 -39.14 -2.07
CA LEU A 491 -14.88 -38.03 -3.00
C LEU A 491 -16.02 -37.16 -2.48
N LEU A 492 -17.02 -37.74 -1.82
CA LEU A 492 -18.12 -37.02 -1.17
C LEU A 492 -17.69 -36.32 0.13
N ILE A 493 -16.80 -36.93 0.92
CA ILE A 493 -16.22 -36.26 2.09
C ILE A 493 -15.35 -35.10 1.65
N HIS A 494 -14.56 -35.26 0.57
CA HIS A 494 -13.79 -34.16 -0.03
C HIS A 494 -14.70 -33.09 -0.66
N SER A 495 -15.74 -33.49 -1.37
CA SER A 495 -16.78 -32.62 -1.94
C SER A 495 -17.72 -32.05 -0.87
N LEU A 496 -18.07 -32.83 0.17
CA LEU A 496 -18.86 -32.35 1.33
C LEU A 496 -18.06 -31.50 2.29
N CYS A 497 -16.77 -31.76 2.51
CA CYS A 497 -15.89 -30.82 3.22
C CYS A 497 -15.73 -29.54 2.42
N PHE A 498 -15.63 -29.61 1.10
CA PHE A 498 -15.59 -28.45 0.22
C PHE A 498 -16.96 -27.74 0.16
N GLN A 499 -18.07 -28.48 0.04
CA GLN A 499 -19.44 -27.94 0.07
C GLN A 499 -19.90 -27.53 1.46
N VAL A 500 -19.46 -28.20 2.53
CA VAL A 500 -19.77 -27.80 3.92
C VAL A 500 -18.94 -26.55 4.32
N LYS A 501 -17.70 -26.42 3.86
CA LYS A 501 -16.99 -25.13 3.96
C LYS A 501 -17.67 -24.05 3.12
N LEU A 502 -18.07 -24.32 1.89
CA LEU A 502 -18.90 -23.44 1.05
C LEU A 502 -20.26 -23.13 1.66
N GLN A 503 -20.90 -24.08 2.35
CA GLN A 503 -22.17 -23.89 3.06
C GLN A 503 -22.03 -23.09 4.35
N PHE A 504 -20.91 -23.21 5.06
CA PHE A 504 -20.65 -22.46 6.29
C PHE A 504 -20.28 -21.00 5.99
N TYR A 505 -19.58 -20.73 4.88
CA TYR A 505 -19.25 -19.38 4.41
C TYR A 505 -20.37 -18.72 3.60
N ALA A 506 -21.26 -19.52 2.97
CA ALA A 506 -22.43 -19.06 2.21
C ALA A 506 -23.71 -18.88 3.05
N SER A 507 -23.60 -18.88 4.39
CA SER A 507 -24.66 -18.29 5.18
C SER A 507 -24.68 -16.80 4.87
N SER A 508 -25.69 -16.34 4.14
CA SER A 508 -25.78 -14.97 3.67
C SER A 508 -25.46 -13.99 4.80
N LEU A 509 -24.80 -12.91 4.48
CA LEU A 509 -24.54 -11.82 5.42
C LEU A 509 -25.83 -11.46 6.19
N PHE A 510 -26.95 -11.37 5.48
CA PHE A 510 -28.24 -11.09 6.05
C PHE A 510 -28.73 -12.18 7.06
N ALA A 511 -28.57 -13.47 6.74
CA ALA A 511 -28.92 -14.55 7.67
C ALA A 511 -28.00 -14.61 8.90
N LEU A 512 -26.72 -14.26 8.72
CA LEU A 512 -25.76 -14.14 9.81
C LEU A 512 -26.14 -12.98 10.73
N LEU A 513 -26.49 -11.83 10.16
CA LEU A 513 -26.93 -10.65 10.89
C LEU A 513 -28.25 -10.91 11.64
N SER A 514 -29.22 -11.57 10.98
CA SER A 514 -30.49 -12.00 11.62
C SER A 514 -30.24 -12.90 12.81
N LYS A 515 -29.34 -13.87 12.70
CA LYS A 515 -29.02 -14.75 13.85
C LYS A 515 -28.32 -14.01 14.98
N LYS A 516 -27.37 -13.11 14.65
CA LYS A 516 -26.71 -12.26 15.66
C LYS A 516 -27.69 -11.34 16.33
N HIS A 517 -28.56 -10.68 15.57
CA HIS A 517 -29.63 -9.83 16.11
C HIS A 517 -30.51 -10.58 17.12
N ASN A 518 -31.06 -11.76 16.75
CA ASN A 518 -31.86 -12.54 17.62
C ASN A 518 -31.14 -12.99 18.91
N LYS A 519 -29.86 -13.40 18.76
CA LYS A 519 -29.04 -13.82 19.91
C LYS A 519 -28.79 -12.65 20.88
N VAL A 520 -28.47 -11.48 20.38
CA VAL A 520 -28.20 -10.28 21.19
C VAL A 520 -29.53 -9.80 21.84
N LEU A 521 -30.63 -9.85 21.09
CA LEU A 521 -31.97 -9.53 21.63
C LEU A 521 -32.39 -10.47 22.74
N GLU A 522 -32.15 -11.78 22.61
CA GLU A 522 -32.41 -12.76 23.69
C GLU A 522 -31.55 -12.46 24.92
N GLN A 523 -30.26 -12.16 24.75
CA GLN A 523 -29.35 -11.80 25.84
C GLN A 523 -29.83 -10.52 26.55
N ALA A 524 -30.20 -9.48 25.79
CA ALA A 524 -30.77 -8.25 26.33
C ALA A 524 -32.05 -8.50 27.12
N THR A 525 -32.95 -9.35 26.60
CA THR A 525 -34.20 -9.70 27.26
C THR A 525 -33.98 -10.50 28.54
N GLN A 526 -32.98 -11.39 28.55
CA GLN A 526 -32.64 -12.16 29.76
C GLN A 526 -32.03 -11.27 30.85
N SER A 527 -31.16 -10.31 30.47
CA SER A 527 -30.55 -9.35 31.39
C SER A 527 -31.59 -8.41 32.04
N LEU A 528 -32.66 -8.07 31.32
CA LEU A 528 -33.77 -7.26 31.85
C LEU A 528 -34.68 -8.02 32.84
N ARG A 529 -34.65 -9.36 32.80
CA ARG A 529 -35.43 -10.23 33.68
C ARG A 529 -34.72 -10.64 34.97
N GLY A 530 -33.43 -10.34 35.12
CA GLY A 530 -32.63 -10.62 36.31
C GLY A 530 -32.94 -9.66 37.47
N PRO A 531 -32.73 -10.06 38.76
CA PRO A 531 -32.93 -9.19 39.89
C PRO A 531 -31.92 -8.01 39.86
N ARG A 532 -32.46 -6.79 39.85
CA ARG A 532 -31.68 -5.54 39.87
C ARG A 532 -30.97 -5.38 41.22
N GLY A 533 -29.64 -5.57 41.24
CA GLY A 533 -28.79 -5.00 42.28
C GLY A 533 -28.65 -3.50 42.05
N ALA A 534 -28.98 -2.71 43.06
CA ALA A 534 -28.82 -1.26 43.03
C ALA A 534 -27.31 -0.93 43.10
N ASP A 535 -26.72 -0.58 41.98
CA ASP A 535 -25.55 0.33 41.78
C ASP A 535 -24.89 0.00 40.43
N ASP A 536 -25.34 0.65 39.39
CA ASP A 536 -24.50 1.10 38.27
C ASP A 536 -25.34 1.79 37.20
N SER A 537 -25.38 3.11 37.23
CA SER A 537 -26.26 3.90 36.36
C SER A 537 -25.48 4.66 35.24
N SER A 538 -24.37 4.18 34.75
CA SER A 538 -23.58 4.99 33.79
C SER A 538 -23.04 4.29 32.54
N VAL A 539 -23.21 2.98 32.32
CA VAL A 539 -22.78 2.34 31.10
C VAL A 539 -23.92 1.54 30.50
N LEU A 540 -24.39 1.94 29.31
CA LEU A 540 -25.24 1.05 28.49
C LEU A 540 -24.49 -0.27 28.30
N PRO A 541 -25.08 -1.41 28.62
CA PRO A 541 -24.40 -2.68 28.49
C PRO A 541 -23.91 -2.90 27.07
N ASP A 542 -22.70 -3.48 26.87
CA ASP A 542 -22.06 -3.75 25.59
C ASP A 542 -22.98 -4.37 24.53
N TYR A 543 -23.93 -5.21 24.96
CA TYR A 543 -24.91 -5.83 24.06
C TYR A 543 -25.92 -4.84 23.45
N ALA A 544 -26.20 -3.69 24.07
CA ALA A 544 -27.09 -2.67 23.48
C ALA A 544 -26.36 -1.91 22.37
N GLN A 545 -25.05 -1.67 22.50
CA GLN A 545 -24.24 -1.10 21.45
C GLN A 545 -24.10 -2.08 20.28
N ASP A 546 -23.83 -3.36 20.56
CA ASP A 546 -23.77 -4.42 19.55
C ASP A 546 -25.09 -4.54 18.77
N LEU A 547 -26.26 -4.40 19.45
CA LEU A 547 -27.56 -4.47 18.81
C LEU A 547 -27.77 -3.30 17.84
N ASN A 548 -27.45 -2.07 18.25
CA ASN A 548 -27.59 -0.88 17.43
C ASN A 548 -26.72 -0.98 16.16
N VAL A 549 -25.48 -1.46 16.29
CA VAL A 549 -24.59 -1.66 15.14
C VAL A 549 -25.15 -2.72 14.18
N ILE A 550 -25.69 -3.83 14.69
CA ILE A 550 -26.28 -4.88 13.86
C ILE A 550 -27.52 -4.36 13.15
N GLU A 551 -28.37 -3.60 13.81
CA GLU A 551 -29.60 -3.00 13.23
C GLU A 551 -29.24 -1.97 12.15
N GLU A 552 -28.21 -1.13 12.36
CA GLU A 552 -27.70 -0.18 11.36
C GLU A 552 -27.23 -0.92 10.10
N VAL A 553 -26.46 -2.01 10.26
CA VAL A 553 -25.98 -2.83 9.15
C VAL A 553 -27.15 -3.51 8.41
N ILE A 554 -28.13 -4.05 9.13
CA ILE A 554 -29.34 -4.65 8.55
C ILE A 554 -30.13 -3.60 7.75
N ARG A 555 -30.33 -2.41 8.31
CA ARG A 555 -31.04 -1.32 7.64
C ARG A 555 -30.35 -0.95 6.34
N MET A 556 -29.04 -0.73 6.37
CA MET A 556 -28.27 -0.38 5.16
C MET A 556 -28.33 -1.48 4.10
N MET A 557 -28.27 -2.76 4.50
CA MET A 557 -28.45 -3.88 3.60
C MET A 557 -29.85 -3.89 2.93
N LEU A 558 -30.91 -3.62 3.69
CA LEU A 558 -32.27 -3.53 3.17
C LEU A 558 -32.42 -2.33 2.21
N GLU A 559 -31.80 -1.20 2.51
CA GLU A 559 -31.77 -0.02 1.65
C GLU A 559 -31.05 -0.29 0.32
N ILE A 560 -29.92 -1.01 0.35
CA ILE A 560 -29.20 -1.43 -0.87
C ILE A 560 -30.09 -2.32 -1.74
N ILE A 561 -30.78 -3.33 -1.14
CA ILE A 561 -31.71 -4.18 -1.87
C ILE A 561 -32.85 -3.35 -2.46
N ASN A 562 -33.46 -2.48 -1.66
CA ASN A 562 -34.53 -1.61 -2.11
C ASN A 562 -34.10 -0.67 -3.23
N SER A 563 -32.91 -0.08 -3.16
CA SER A 563 -32.33 0.75 -4.21
C SER A 563 -32.18 -0.02 -5.52
N CYS A 564 -31.66 -1.24 -5.46
CA CYS A 564 -31.56 -2.13 -6.62
C CYS A 564 -32.93 -2.45 -7.24
N LEU A 565 -33.92 -2.80 -6.40
CA LEU A 565 -35.28 -3.12 -6.87
C LEU A 565 -36.00 -1.91 -7.45
N SER A 566 -35.77 -0.71 -6.90
CA SER A 566 -36.45 0.51 -7.36
C SER A 566 -35.84 1.07 -8.65
N ASN A 567 -34.51 0.90 -8.86
CA ASN A 567 -33.80 1.52 -9.99
C ASN A 567 -33.46 0.54 -11.12
N SER A 568 -33.20 -0.74 -10.80
CA SER A 568 -32.62 -1.70 -11.74
C SER A 568 -33.28 -3.07 -11.73
N LEU A 569 -34.55 -3.18 -11.33
CA LEU A 569 -35.29 -4.44 -11.19
C LEU A 569 -35.21 -5.33 -12.43
N HIS A 570 -35.50 -4.74 -13.60
CA HIS A 570 -35.54 -5.44 -14.90
C HIS A 570 -34.18 -5.98 -15.36
N HIS A 571 -33.09 -5.46 -14.82
CA HIS A 571 -31.74 -5.93 -15.11
C HIS A 571 -31.26 -7.04 -14.15
N ASN A 572 -32.01 -7.34 -13.07
CA ASN A 572 -31.55 -8.22 -11.98
C ASN A 572 -32.53 -9.35 -11.66
N PRO A 573 -32.91 -10.21 -12.62
CA PRO A 573 -33.82 -11.34 -12.39
C PRO A 573 -33.30 -12.32 -11.34
N ASN A 574 -31.98 -12.51 -11.23
CA ASN A 574 -31.36 -13.36 -10.22
C ASN A 574 -31.55 -12.84 -8.80
N LEU A 575 -31.57 -11.50 -8.61
CA LEU A 575 -31.83 -10.90 -7.32
C LEU A 575 -33.30 -11.13 -6.91
N VAL A 576 -34.24 -10.94 -7.83
CA VAL A 576 -35.69 -11.20 -7.59
C VAL A 576 -35.90 -12.69 -7.27
N TYR A 577 -35.27 -13.59 -8.02
CA TYR A 577 -35.34 -15.03 -7.74
C TYR A 577 -34.85 -15.36 -6.32
N ALA A 578 -33.69 -14.79 -5.94
CA ALA A 578 -33.11 -15.00 -4.61
C ALA A 578 -34.01 -14.42 -3.48
N LEU A 579 -34.63 -13.27 -3.71
CA LEU A 579 -35.57 -12.64 -2.77
C LEU A 579 -36.80 -13.52 -2.54
N LEU A 580 -37.42 -14.02 -3.61
CA LEU A 580 -38.58 -14.93 -3.53
C LEU A 580 -38.25 -16.23 -2.83
N TYR A 581 -37.08 -16.81 -3.15
CA TYR A 581 -36.63 -18.06 -2.54
C TYR A 581 -36.34 -17.93 -1.04
N LYS A 582 -35.99 -16.75 -0.56
CA LYS A 582 -35.61 -16.46 0.83
C LYS A 582 -36.60 -15.56 1.57
N ARG A 583 -37.82 -15.43 1.09
CA ARG A 583 -38.86 -14.56 1.68
C ARG A 583 -39.03 -14.72 3.19
N GLU A 584 -38.86 -15.95 3.71
CA GLU A 584 -38.98 -16.27 5.16
C GLU A 584 -37.97 -15.51 6.02
N LEU A 585 -36.79 -15.14 5.48
CA LEU A 585 -35.78 -14.37 6.23
C LEU A 585 -36.25 -12.95 6.55
N PHE A 586 -37.18 -12.41 5.78
CA PHE A 586 -37.67 -11.05 5.93
C PHE A 586 -38.87 -10.95 6.88
N GLU A 587 -39.57 -12.06 7.19
CA GLU A 587 -40.77 -12.05 8.01
C GLU A 587 -40.55 -11.46 9.40
N GLN A 588 -39.40 -11.76 10.02
CA GLN A 588 -39.03 -11.26 11.34
C GLN A 588 -38.84 -9.73 11.39
N PHE A 589 -38.54 -9.08 10.24
CA PHE A 589 -38.30 -7.64 10.17
C PHE A 589 -39.57 -6.83 9.81
N ARG A 590 -40.65 -7.48 9.40
CA ARG A 590 -41.92 -6.80 9.02
C ARG A 590 -42.52 -5.98 10.14
N THR A 591 -42.39 -6.44 11.36
CA THR A 591 -42.94 -5.77 12.54
C THR A 591 -41.95 -4.82 13.22
N HIS A 592 -40.71 -4.79 12.78
CA HIS A 592 -39.68 -3.95 13.40
C HIS A 592 -39.86 -2.49 12.98
N PRO A 593 -39.97 -1.54 13.92
CA PRO A 593 -40.30 -0.14 13.61
C PRO A 593 -39.26 0.50 12.66
N SER A 594 -37.98 0.16 12.82
CA SER A 594 -36.88 0.74 12.03
C SER A 594 -36.85 0.28 10.57
N PHE A 595 -37.62 -0.77 10.18
CA PHE A 595 -37.53 -1.39 8.86
C PHE A 595 -38.85 -1.39 8.08
N GLN A 596 -39.97 -1.00 8.68
CA GLN A 596 -41.30 -1.08 8.08
C GLN A 596 -41.43 -0.37 6.74
N ASP A 597 -40.81 0.80 6.61
CA ASP A 597 -40.85 1.62 5.39
C ASP A 597 -40.23 0.90 4.19
N ILE A 598 -39.10 0.23 4.39
CA ILE A 598 -38.39 -0.51 3.35
C ILE A 598 -39.08 -1.84 3.07
N MET A 599 -39.57 -2.50 4.14
CA MET A 599 -40.28 -3.79 4.03
C MET A 599 -41.52 -3.69 3.16
N GLN A 600 -42.22 -2.56 3.14
CA GLN A 600 -43.40 -2.35 2.27
C GLN A 600 -43.03 -2.52 0.78
N ASN A 601 -41.86 -1.99 0.31
CA ASN A 601 -41.42 -2.15 -1.05
C ASN A 601 -41.07 -3.62 -1.33
N LEU A 602 -40.30 -4.26 -0.43
CA LEU A 602 -39.93 -5.67 -0.58
C LEU A 602 -41.15 -6.56 -0.68
N ASP A 603 -42.15 -6.36 0.20
CA ASP A 603 -43.41 -7.11 0.22
C ASP A 603 -44.24 -6.87 -1.06
N THR A 604 -44.24 -5.65 -1.59
CA THR A 604 -44.88 -5.33 -2.88
C THR A 604 -44.23 -6.14 -4.01
N VAL A 605 -42.91 -6.21 -4.07
CA VAL A 605 -42.21 -6.99 -5.07
C VAL A 605 -42.44 -8.48 -4.89
N ILE A 606 -42.27 -9.00 -3.65
CA ILE A 606 -42.49 -10.41 -3.34
C ILE A 606 -43.93 -10.83 -3.70
N GLY A 607 -44.93 -10.06 -3.30
CA GLY A 607 -46.33 -10.35 -3.57
C GLY A 607 -46.65 -10.34 -5.07
N PHE A 608 -46.16 -9.35 -5.79
CA PHE A 608 -46.35 -9.25 -7.26
C PHE A 608 -45.81 -10.47 -8.02
N PHE A 609 -44.58 -10.89 -7.71
CA PHE A 609 -43.99 -12.05 -8.38
C PHE A 609 -44.53 -13.37 -7.89
N SER A 610 -44.91 -13.52 -6.60
CA SER A 610 -45.56 -14.73 -6.08
C SER A 610 -46.86 -14.98 -6.81
N GLN A 611 -47.74 -13.97 -6.95
CA GLN A 611 -49.01 -14.11 -7.69
C GLN A 611 -48.81 -14.53 -9.15
N ARG A 612 -47.78 -13.98 -9.83
CA ARG A 612 -47.49 -14.35 -11.20
C ARG A 612 -46.93 -15.77 -11.36
N LEU A 613 -46.14 -16.22 -10.38
CA LEU A 613 -45.63 -17.60 -10.38
C LEU A 613 -46.76 -18.59 -10.08
N GLU A 614 -47.67 -18.28 -9.15
CA GLU A 614 -48.88 -19.10 -8.89
C GLU A 614 -49.78 -19.21 -10.12
N ALA A 615 -49.99 -18.10 -10.83
CA ALA A 615 -50.75 -18.08 -12.09
C ALA A 615 -50.07 -18.85 -13.25
N ALA A 616 -48.75 -19.04 -13.18
CA ALA A 616 -47.99 -19.79 -14.21
C ALA A 616 -47.99 -21.31 -13.98
N GLY A 617 -48.43 -21.80 -12.82
CA GLY A 617 -48.56 -23.23 -12.47
C GLY A 617 -47.77 -23.65 -11.24
N THR A 618 -47.97 -24.90 -10.81
CA THR A 618 -47.40 -25.46 -9.55
C THR A 618 -46.06 -26.13 -9.73
N ASP A 619 -45.76 -26.65 -10.92
CA ASP A 619 -44.51 -27.39 -11.24
C ASP A 619 -43.70 -26.65 -12.31
N LEU A 620 -43.08 -25.54 -11.88
CA LEU A 620 -42.28 -24.72 -12.77
C LEU A 620 -40.79 -25.12 -12.73
N SER A 621 -40.19 -25.35 -13.92
CA SER A 621 -38.74 -25.46 -14.02
C SER A 621 -38.06 -24.13 -13.65
N VAL A 622 -36.77 -24.17 -13.29
CA VAL A 622 -35.99 -22.98 -12.93
C VAL A 622 -35.96 -21.96 -14.08
N GLU A 623 -35.86 -22.44 -15.32
CA GLU A 623 -35.88 -21.62 -16.53
C GLU A 623 -37.21 -20.91 -16.69
N ARG A 624 -38.32 -21.61 -16.42
CA ARG A 624 -39.67 -21.04 -16.50
C ARG A 624 -39.89 -19.98 -15.42
N VAL A 625 -39.40 -20.22 -14.20
CA VAL A 625 -39.44 -19.22 -13.11
C VAL A 625 -38.66 -17.97 -13.51
N GLN A 626 -37.48 -18.11 -14.07
CA GLN A 626 -36.67 -16.96 -14.54
C GLN A 626 -37.38 -16.22 -15.67
N GLU A 627 -38.00 -16.91 -16.61
CA GLU A 627 -38.79 -16.29 -17.69
C GLU A 627 -39.96 -15.47 -17.15
N VAL A 628 -40.71 -16.00 -16.18
CA VAL A 628 -41.82 -15.31 -15.51
C VAL A 628 -41.31 -14.06 -14.76
N ILE A 629 -40.15 -14.17 -14.10
CA ILE A 629 -39.51 -13.04 -13.44
C ILE A 629 -39.10 -11.96 -14.44
N MET A 630 -38.43 -12.32 -15.52
CA MET A 630 -38.02 -11.35 -16.56
C MET A 630 -39.20 -10.61 -17.18
N LYS A 631 -40.25 -11.34 -17.56
CA LYS A 631 -41.48 -10.74 -18.09
C LYS A 631 -42.21 -9.88 -17.05
N GLY A 632 -42.22 -10.35 -15.80
CA GLY A 632 -42.81 -9.62 -14.68
C GLY A 632 -42.08 -8.33 -14.35
N ALA A 633 -40.74 -8.34 -14.40
CA ALA A 633 -39.92 -7.17 -14.12
C ALA A 633 -40.18 -6.01 -15.09
N GLN A 634 -40.48 -6.33 -16.36
CA GLN A 634 -40.88 -5.32 -17.36
C GLN A 634 -42.31 -4.77 -17.15
N ALA A 635 -43.15 -5.53 -16.46
CA ALA A 635 -44.56 -5.21 -16.27
C ALA A 635 -44.88 -4.59 -14.90
N LEU A 636 -43.93 -4.53 -13.96
CA LEU A 636 -44.12 -3.87 -12.67
C LEU A 636 -44.03 -2.35 -12.85
N PRO A 637 -45.11 -1.60 -12.58
CA PRO A 637 -45.07 -0.16 -12.69
C PRO A 637 -44.14 0.44 -11.60
N ASN A 638 -43.25 1.35 -12.00
CA ASN A 638 -42.29 1.99 -11.11
C ASN A 638 -42.93 2.87 -10.03
N ASP A 639 -44.18 3.31 -10.21
CA ASP A 639 -44.96 4.10 -9.26
C ASP A 639 -45.51 3.29 -8.10
N ARG A 640 -45.50 1.95 -8.17
CA ARG A 640 -45.93 1.09 -7.06
C ARG A 640 -44.94 1.01 -5.91
N LEU A 641 -43.67 1.32 -6.17
CA LEU A 641 -42.64 1.33 -5.15
C LEU A 641 -42.47 2.72 -4.57
N LYS A 642 -42.46 2.81 -3.25
CA LYS A 642 -42.16 4.05 -2.55
C LYS A 642 -40.73 4.50 -2.89
N LYS A 643 -40.58 5.75 -3.30
CA LYS A 643 -39.26 6.33 -3.60
C LYS A 643 -38.54 6.68 -2.31
N PHE A 644 -37.29 6.25 -2.24
CA PHE A 644 -36.35 6.60 -1.18
C PHE A 644 -35.30 7.56 -1.73
N PRO A 645 -34.64 8.34 -0.87
CA PRO A 645 -33.46 9.12 -1.27
C PRO A 645 -32.40 8.21 -1.89
N GLU A 646 -31.66 8.74 -2.85
CA GLU A 646 -30.54 8.02 -3.44
C GLU A 646 -29.44 7.83 -2.41
N LEU A 647 -28.90 6.61 -2.36
CA LEU A 647 -27.79 6.28 -1.47
C LEU A 647 -26.48 6.78 -2.10
N LYS A 648 -25.92 7.83 -1.55
CA LYS A 648 -24.66 8.43 -1.98
C LYS A 648 -23.80 8.73 -0.76
N PHE A 649 -22.72 8.00 -0.64
CA PHE A 649 -21.74 8.16 0.42
C PHE A 649 -20.43 8.69 -0.20
N LYS A 650 -19.93 9.79 0.33
CA LYS A 650 -18.64 10.34 -0.08
C LYS A 650 -17.61 10.01 0.98
N TYR A 651 -16.39 9.77 0.52
CA TYR A 651 -15.28 9.71 1.45
C TYR A 651 -15.01 11.11 2.01
N VAL A 652 -14.96 11.21 3.31
CA VAL A 652 -14.56 12.42 4.04
C VAL A 652 -13.34 12.06 4.86
N GLU A 653 -12.26 12.79 4.62
CA GLU A 653 -11.01 12.64 5.39
C GLU A 653 -11.27 13.11 6.84
N GLU A 654 -10.62 12.48 7.80
CA GLU A 654 -10.73 12.85 9.21
C GLU A 654 -10.10 14.23 9.47
N ASP A 655 -10.46 14.86 10.58
CA ASP A 655 -10.02 16.23 10.93
C ASP A 655 -8.49 16.32 11.13
N GLN A 656 -7.84 15.23 11.51
CA GLN A 656 -6.39 15.12 11.72
C GLN A 656 -5.82 13.92 10.95
N PRO A 657 -5.72 14.00 9.61
CA PRO A 657 -5.24 12.90 8.78
C PRO A 657 -3.78 12.54 9.07
N GLU A 658 -2.98 13.47 9.55
CA GLU A 658 -1.59 13.28 9.92
C GLU A 658 -1.40 12.20 10.98
N ASP A 659 -2.29 12.08 11.94
CA ASP A 659 -2.24 11.07 13.01
C ASP A 659 -2.29 9.63 12.46
N PHE A 660 -2.91 9.45 11.31
CA PHE A 660 -2.95 8.17 10.61
C PHE A 660 -1.82 8.03 9.58
N PHE A 661 -1.64 9.03 8.70
CA PHE A 661 -0.74 8.89 7.56
C PHE A 661 0.74 8.95 7.93
N ILE A 662 1.13 9.79 8.90
CA ILE A 662 2.55 9.91 9.29
C ILE A 662 3.07 8.59 9.87
N PRO A 663 2.45 7.96 10.90
CA PRO A 663 2.90 6.67 11.39
C PRO A 663 2.86 5.56 10.34
N TYR A 664 1.86 5.58 9.46
CA TYR A 664 1.75 4.60 8.39
C TYR A 664 2.92 4.71 7.40
N VAL A 665 3.20 5.90 6.88
CA VAL A 665 4.32 6.12 5.94
C VAL A 665 5.65 5.71 6.58
N TRP A 666 5.89 6.07 7.85
CA TRP A 666 7.10 5.67 8.55
C TRP A 666 7.18 4.17 8.79
N SER A 667 6.07 3.50 9.01
CA SER A 667 6.05 2.02 9.06
C SER A 667 6.46 1.39 7.73
N LEU A 668 6.08 1.99 6.60
CA LEU A 668 6.50 1.54 5.26
C LEU A 668 8.01 1.72 5.06
N VAL A 669 8.55 2.85 5.49
CA VAL A 669 10.00 3.11 5.45
C VAL A 669 10.74 2.09 6.31
N PHE A 670 10.29 1.85 7.54
CA PHE A 670 10.88 0.86 8.44
C PHE A 670 10.88 -0.56 7.84
N ASN A 671 9.76 -0.97 7.25
CA ASN A 671 9.60 -2.30 6.65
C ASN A 671 10.33 -2.46 5.32
N SER A 672 10.77 -1.37 4.68
CA SER A 672 11.45 -1.42 3.39
C SER A 672 12.88 -1.99 3.45
N GLY A 673 13.40 -2.29 4.65
CA GLY A 673 14.76 -2.82 4.83
C GLY A 673 15.87 -1.79 4.61
N VAL A 674 15.52 -0.52 4.32
CA VAL A 674 16.48 0.58 4.42
C VAL A 674 16.76 0.76 5.90
N GLY A 675 17.87 0.21 6.34
CA GLY A 675 18.27 0.18 7.74
C GLY A 675 18.27 1.56 8.40
N LEU A 676 17.10 2.09 8.71
CA LEU A 676 16.94 3.24 9.59
C LEU A 676 16.96 2.72 11.03
N HIS A 677 17.89 3.22 11.82
CA HIS A 677 17.94 2.88 13.22
C HIS A 677 16.90 3.73 13.97
N TRP A 678 15.82 3.12 14.40
CA TRP A 678 14.80 3.76 15.21
C TRP A 678 14.99 3.36 16.68
N SER A 679 15.15 4.35 17.54
CA SER A 679 14.88 4.14 18.95
C SER A 679 13.36 4.14 19.13
N THR A 680 12.77 3.00 19.43
CA THR A 680 11.33 2.87 19.72
C THR A 680 10.90 3.69 20.95
N THR A 681 11.85 4.16 21.75
CA THR A 681 11.60 4.96 22.95
C THR A 681 11.73 6.47 22.74
N ASN A 682 12.34 6.93 21.64
CA ASN A 682 12.62 8.36 21.37
C ASN A 682 12.29 8.73 19.93
N ILE A 683 11.11 8.38 19.42
CA ILE A 683 10.60 8.97 18.18
C ILE A 683 10.15 10.39 18.54
N GLN A 684 11.05 11.34 18.51
CA GLN A 684 10.69 12.73 18.29
C GLN A 684 10.60 12.90 16.77
N LEU A 685 9.39 13.00 16.27
CA LEU A 685 9.14 13.55 14.94
C LEU A 685 9.72 14.96 14.98
N PHE A 686 10.63 15.26 14.03
CA PHE A 686 11.16 16.60 13.87
C PHE A 686 9.99 17.55 13.62
N SER A 687 9.56 18.26 14.65
CA SER A 687 8.63 19.35 14.50
C SER A 687 9.44 20.56 14.01
N MET A 688 8.99 21.22 12.95
CA MET A 688 9.60 22.47 12.45
C MET A 688 9.42 23.66 13.42
N ASP A 689 9.04 23.40 14.67
CA ASP A 689 8.70 24.42 15.68
C ASP A 689 9.91 24.99 16.46
N SER A 690 11.14 24.71 16.02
CA SER A 690 12.33 25.25 16.67
C SER A 690 13.26 25.94 15.66
N ALA A 691 12.79 27.09 15.14
CA ALA A 691 13.65 28.09 14.55
C ALA A 691 13.21 29.48 15.04
#